data_61ab1417244045570dae8e9924f970fd
#
_entry.id   61ab1417244045570dae8e9924f970fd
#
_cell.length_a   1.000
_cell.length_b   1.000
_cell.length_c   1.000
_cell.angle_alpha   90.00
_cell.angle_beta   90.00
_cell.angle_gamma   90.00
#
_symmetry.space_group_name_H-M   'P 1'
#
loop_
_entity.id
_entity.type
_entity.pdbx_description
1 polymer ?
#
loop_
_entity_poly.entity_id
_entity_poly.type
_entity_poly.pdbx_seq_one_letter_code
_entity_poly.pdbx_strand_id
1 'polypeptide(L)'
;MIPGLKNIMLRYTFIVVIMLVLAILIIVKAGFIMFAERQYWKDVADRFVKENVIIPPTRGNIISSDGKLMASSLPEYRIYMDFRAGGTEKDTMLMNHLAEISQGLHEIFPDKSAQEFRKHLLKGRRSKSRHFLIYPKRISYIEYKEVKRLPVFELSPNKGGLHVEKFNQRKKPFGSLAMRTLGDMYPDIAQGAKNGLELTYDSILKGQNGITHRQKVMNKYLNIIDKPAVDGCDIITTIDVDMQDIAEKALVDQLKNLEAISGVAVLMEVTTGEVKANVNMTRGNDGNYYEMRNAAVSNLMEPGSTFKTASIMVAMEDKYITPDYEVDTGNGQVNMYGSWMKDWNWYKGGYGKIDVTKILEVSSNVGVSIIIDKFYKNNPQKFVDGLKRMSIDTPLNLGFVGEANPRILGPKERYFAKTTLPWMSIGYETMIPPIYILNFYNAIANDGVMVKPKFVKAITKDGDILEEIPTEIVNPKICSDTTLTMIRAILRKVVSEGLAKPAGSKQFSVSGKTGTAQISQGKAGYKSGGVSYLVSFCGYFPSEAPKYSCIVSIQIPHGPASGGLQAGSVFSRIAERIYAKHLFRDLAHAKDSTAVLIPGVKNGDINESAYVLRALNVPGNSSSIPYSAQPLWGKASCTDSYADLKTTKMNKKLAPNVLNMGAKDAVYLLESYGLKVRITGIGKVRAQSIAAGSTIHRGQTITLTLR
;
A
#
# COMPACT_ATOMS: atom_id res chain seq x y z
N MET A 1 14.30 -54.92 89.85
CA MET A 1 14.23 -53.76 89.02
C MET A 1 15.63 -53.28 88.72
N ILE A 2 16.00 -53.23 87.46
CA ILE A 2 17.37 -52.91 87.02
C ILE A 2 17.65 -51.42 87.29
N PRO A 3 18.68 -51.04 88.09
CA PRO A 3 18.91 -49.63 88.48
C PRO A 3 19.28 -48.71 87.31
N GLY A 4 19.50 -49.17 86.12
CA GLY A 4 19.87 -48.41 84.96
C GLY A 4 18.70 -47.90 84.11
N LEU A 5 17.46 -48.43 84.23
CA LEU A 5 16.32 -48.13 83.35
C LEU A 5 15.76 -46.76 83.59
N LYS A 6 15.78 -46.27 84.85
CA LYS A 6 15.32 -44.91 85.15
C LYS A 6 16.12 -43.78 84.47
N ASN A 7 17.46 -43.98 84.47
CA ASN A 7 18.36 -43.01 83.85
C ASN A 7 18.28 -43.02 82.33
N ILE A 8 17.98 -44.12 81.70
CA ILE A 8 17.78 -44.26 80.28
C ILE A 8 16.44 -43.65 79.87
N MET A 9 15.41 -43.97 80.63
CA MET A 9 14.09 -43.32 80.41
C MET A 9 14.13 -41.79 80.56
N LEU A 10 14.88 -41.28 81.52
CA LEU A 10 15.04 -39.82 81.72
C LEU A 10 15.75 -39.16 80.54
N ARG A 11 16.73 -39.80 79.93
CA ARG A 11 17.46 -39.30 78.75
C ARG A 11 16.58 -39.36 77.53
N TYR A 12 15.78 -40.36 77.34
CA TYR A 12 14.81 -40.44 76.22
C TYR A 12 13.71 -39.42 76.37
N THR A 13 13.17 -39.21 77.57
CA THR A 13 12.19 -38.15 77.85
C THR A 13 12.75 -36.77 77.53
N PHE A 14 14.02 -36.52 77.91
CA PHE A 14 14.66 -35.24 77.60
C PHE A 14 14.83 -35.02 76.08
N ILE A 15 15.23 -36.04 75.32
CA ILE A 15 15.32 -35.96 73.88
C ILE A 15 13.93 -35.72 73.23
N VAL A 16 12.90 -36.41 73.70
CA VAL A 16 11.54 -36.25 73.21
C VAL A 16 11.04 -34.83 73.50
N VAL A 17 11.32 -34.30 74.71
CA VAL A 17 10.94 -32.90 75.06
C VAL A 17 11.67 -31.91 74.14
N ILE A 18 12.96 -32.08 73.88
CA ILE A 18 13.72 -31.23 72.96
C ILE A 18 13.13 -31.31 71.54
N MET A 19 12.80 -32.49 71.03
CA MET A 19 12.20 -32.66 69.73
C MET A 19 10.82 -32.01 69.65
N LEU A 20 10.04 -32.10 70.73
CA LEU A 20 8.71 -31.46 70.82
C LEU A 20 8.80 -29.96 70.84
N VAL A 21 9.75 -29.38 71.58
CA VAL A 21 10.04 -27.94 71.62
C VAL A 21 10.48 -27.46 70.22
N LEU A 22 11.37 -28.19 69.53
CA LEU A 22 11.82 -27.90 68.17
C LEU A 22 10.63 -27.95 67.18
N ALA A 23 9.77 -28.95 67.28
CA ALA A 23 8.57 -29.06 66.42
C ALA A 23 7.62 -27.85 66.64
N ILE A 24 7.39 -27.47 67.90
CA ILE A 24 6.58 -26.29 68.26
C ILE A 24 7.19 -25.00 67.70
N LEU A 25 8.51 -24.82 67.83
CA LEU A 25 9.22 -23.68 67.26
C LEU A 25 9.11 -23.60 65.73
N ILE A 26 9.20 -24.72 65.05
CA ILE A 26 8.99 -24.79 63.59
C ILE A 26 7.57 -24.39 63.22
N ILE A 27 6.55 -24.94 63.93
CA ILE A 27 5.13 -24.61 63.65
C ILE A 27 4.87 -23.14 63.93
N VAL A 28 5.35 -22.60 65.05
CA VAL A 28 5.20 -21.14 65.38
C VAL A 28 5.88 -20.27 64.32
N LYS A 29 7.09 -20.64 63.88
CA LYS A 29 7.80 -19.90 62.84
C LYS A 29 7.05 -20.01 61.48
N ALA A 30 6.54 -21.17 61.12
CA ALA A 30 5.74 -21.36 59.95
C ALA A 30 4.44 -20.50 60.01
N GLY A 31 3.77 -20.51 61.14
CA GLY A 31 2.63 -19.63 61.38
C GLY A 31 2.96 -18.14 61.28
N PHE A 32 4.07 -17.73 61.84
CA PHE A 32 4.55 -16.35 61.74
C PHE A 32 4.82 -15.94 60.31
N ILE A 33 5.50 -16.79 59.52
CA ILE A 33 5.73 -16.56 58.06
C ILE A 33 4.40 -16.47 57.33
N MET A 34 3.45 -17.37 57.64
CA MET A 34 2.19 -17.50 56.93
C MET A 34 1.21 -16.31 57.23
N PHE A 35 1.23 -15.77 58.43
CA PHE A 35 0.28 -14.72 58.85
C PHE A 35 0.93 -13.33 59.01
N ALA A 36 2.09 -13.22 59.66
CA ALA A 36 2.72 -11.92 59.95
C ALA A 36 3.61 -11.44 58.80
N GLU A 37 4.36 -12.35 58.16
CA GLU A 37 5.25 -12.01 57.03
C GLU A 37 4.58 -12.23 55.66
N ARG A 38 3.29 -12.53 55.60
CA ARG A 38 2.58 -12.86 54.35
C ARG A 38 2.75 -11.79 53.28
N GLN A 39 2.62 -10.52 53.63
CA GLN A 39 2.77 -9.42 52.68
C GLN A 39 4.21 -9.29 52.18
N TYR A 40 5.18 -9.40 53.13
CA TYR A 40 6.59 -9.38 52.74
C TYR A 40 6.97 -10.48 51.74
N TRP A 41 6.52 -11.71 51.99
CA TRP A 41 6.81 -12.83 51.11
C TRP A 41 6.05 -12.75 49.78
N LYS A 42 4.86 -12.14 49.80
CA LYS A 42 4.11 -11.83 48.57
C LYS A 42 4.87 -10.78 47.76
N ASP A 43 5.32 -9.69 48.34
CA ASP A 43 6.11 -8.66 47.68
C ASP A 43 7.46 -9.21 47.16
N VAL A 44 8.05 -10.17 47.87
CA VAL A 44 9.24 -10.89 47.41
C VAL A 44 8.91 -11.78 46.19
N ALA A 45 7.80 -12.51 46.25
CA ALA A 45 7.35 -13.34 45.11
C ALA A 45 7.07 -12.49 43.88
N ASP A 46 6.39 -11.36 44.04
CA ASP A 46 6.06 -10.41 42.97
C ASP A 46 7.33 -9.78 42.33
N ARG A 47 8.43 -9.68 43.10
CA ARG A 47 9.74 -9.27 42.55
C ARG A 47 10.40 -10.34 41.69
N PHE A 48 10.07 -11.60 41.89
CA PHE A 48 10.64 -12.73 41.14
C PHE A 48 9.79 -13.21 39.99
N VAL A 49 8.49 -12.85 39.97
CA VAL A 49 7.54 -13.15 38.89
C VAL A 49 7.04 -11.83 38.32
N LYS A 50 7.45 -11.47 37.13
CA LYS A 50 6.78 -10.43 36.34
C LYS A 50 5.63 -11.09 35.60
N GLU A 51 4.44 -10.92 36.11
CA GLU A 51 3.21 -11.38 35.46
C GLU A 51 2.82 -10.45 34.30
N ASN A 52 2.14 -11.03 33.29
CA ASN A 52 1.48 -10.30 32.22
C ASN A 52 2.41 -9.38 31.39
N VAL A 53 3.59 -9.84 31.04
CA VAL A 53 4.42 -9.15 30.05
C VAL A 53 3.80 -9.38 28.69
N ILE A 54 3.39 -8.29 28.04
CA ILE A 54 2.76 -8.31 26.73
C ILE A 54 3.83 -8.60 25.66
N ILE A 55 3.57 -9.58 24.80
CA ILE A 55 4.33 -9.83 23.57
C ILE A 55 3.54 -9.17 22.43
N PRO A 56 4.01 -8.06 21.85
CA PRO A 56 3.31 -7.45 20.73
C PRO A 56 3.40 -8.33 19.49
N PRO A 57 2.30 -8.48 18.73
CA PRO A 57 2.30 -9.19 17.45
C PRO A 57 3.05 -8.36 16.39
N THR A 58 3.40 -9.01 15.30
CA THR A 58 3.85 -8.31 14.09
C THR A 58 2.62 -7.80 13.34
N ARG A 59 2.62 -6.50 13.00
CA ARG A 59 1.56 -5.92 12.19
C ARG A 59 1.67 -6.40 10.75
N GLY A 60 0.57 -6.85 10.16
CA GLY A 60 0.47 -7.32 8.79
C GLY A 60 0.91 -6.28 7.74
N ASN A 61 1.25 -6.73 6.56
CA ASN A 61 1.73 -5.90 5.48
C ASN A 61 0.58 -5.28 4.68
N ILE A 62 0.87 -4.17 4.00
CA ILE A 62 0.01 -3.62 2.94
C ILE A 62 0.73 -3.85 1.63
N ILE A 63 0.10 -4.61 0.74
CA ILE A 63 0.66 -5.08 -0.53
C ILE A 63 -0.13 -4.45 -1.68
N SER A 64 0.53 -4.04 -2.73
CA SER A 64 -0.11 -3.53 -3.96
C SER A 64 -0.71 -4.66 -4.80
N SER A 65 -1.57 -4.32 -5.76
CA SER A 65 -2.17 -5.30 -6.67
C SER A 65 -1.15 -6.04 -7.53
N ASP A 66 0.02 -5.44 -7.77
CA ASP A 66 1.17 -6.02 -8.48
C ASP A 66 2.19 -6.70 -7.54
N GLY A 67 1.81 -6.98 -6.29
CA GLY A 67 2.58 -7.80 -5.35
C GLY A 67 3.74 -7.08 -4.65
N LYS A 68 3.84 -5.75 -4.74
CA LYS A 68 4.91 -4.97 -4.10
C LYS A 68 4.52 -4.57 -2.68
N LEU A 69 5.47 -4.60 -1.74
CA LEU A 69 5.24 -4.18 -0.36
C LEU A 69 5.12 -2.66 -0.29
N MET A 70 3.93 -2.14 0.01
CA MET A 70 3.67 -0.71 0.17
C MET A 70 3.88 -0.23 1.60
N ALA A 71 3.53 -1.03 2.59
CA ALA A 71 3.88 -0.80 3.99
C ALA A 71 4.16 -2.12 4.70
N SER A 72 5.25 -2.17 5.46
CA SER A 72 5.69 -3.38 6.19
C SER A 72 6.28 -3.02 7.54
N SER A 73 6.17 -3.94 8.49
CA SER A 73 6.75 -3.81 9.82
C SER A 73 8.12 -4.47 9.85
N LEU A 74 9.16 -3.65 9.92
CA LEU A 74 10.53 -4.12 9.99
C LEU A 74 11.07 -4.01 11.42
N PRO A 75 11.79 -5.04 11.91
CA PRO A 75 12.43 -4.98 13.20
C PRO A 75 13.59 -3.97 13.18
N GLU A 76 13.57 -3.05 14.13
CA GLU A 76 14.69 -2.18 14.47
C GLU A 76 15.17 -2.50 15.87
N TYR A 77 16.42 -2.19 16.15
CA TYR A 77 17.07 -2.55 17.40
C TYR A 77 17.71 -1.33 18.04
N ARG A 78 17.62 -1.22 19.36
CA ARG A 78 18.53 -0.41 20.16
C ARG A 78 19.54 -1.32 20.84
N ILE A 79 20.79 -0.97 20.76
CA ILE A 79 21.90 -1.74 21.29
C ILE A 79 22.40 -1.16 22.59
N TYR A 80 22.49 -2.00 23.60
CA TYR A 80 22.93 -1.65 24.93
C TYR A 80 24.06 -2.55 25.40
N MET A 81 24.89 -2.03 26.33
CA MET A 81 25.97 -2.74 26.99
C MET A 81 25.71 -2.84 28.47
N ASP A 82 25.73 -4.05 29.04
CA ASP A 82 25.83 -4.30 30.46
C ASP A 82 27.32 -4.39 30.84
N PHE A 83 27.86 -3.35 31.45
CA PHE A 83 29.26 -3.33 31.88
C PHE A 83 29.52 -4.16 33.14
N ARG A 84 28.52 -4.73 33.80
CA ARG A 84 28.67 -5.64 34.94
C ARG A 84 28.59 -7.12 34.55
N ALA A 85 28.13 -7.44 33.35
CA ALA A 85 28.10 -8.82 32.86
C ALA A 85 29.53 -9.36 32.66
N GLY A 86 29.77 -10.64 32.84
CA GLY A 86 31.04 -11.31 32.55
C GLY A 86 32.22 -10.98 33.48
N GLY A 87 32.03 -10.14 34.50
CA GLY A 87 33.04 -9.84 35.52
C GLY A 87 34.36 -9.27 34.99
N THR A 88 35.46 -9.55 35.67
CA THR A 88 36.81 -9.04 35.33
C THR A 88 37.34 -9.58 34.01
N GLU A 89 37.03 -10.81 33.65
CA GLU A 89 37.49 -11.44 32.39
C GLU A 89 36.97 -10.64 31.16
N LYS A 90 35.68 -10.30 31.14
CA LYS A 90 35.10 -9.48 30.09
C LYS A 90 35.68 -8.07 30.09
N ASP A 91 35.90 -7.47 31.25
CA ASP A 91 36.45 -6.12 31.33
C ASP A 91 37.85 -6.06 30.72
N THR A 92 38.66 -7.07 30.94
CA THR A 92 39.99 -7.25 30.34
C THR A 92 39.87 -7.43 28.82
N MET A 93 38.99 -8.32 28.36
CA MET A 93 38.72 -8.52 26.92
C MET A 93 38.24 -7.24 26.23
N LEU A 94 37.31 -6.51 26.86
CA LEU A 94 36.82 -5.22 26.33
C LEU A 94 37.95 -4.20 26.20
N MET A 95 38.85 -4.11 27.16
CA MET A 95 39.97 -3.18 27.08
C MET A 95 40.99 -3.56 26.01
N ASN A 96 41.28 -4.84 25.85
CA ASN A 96 42.20 -5.34 24.82
C ASN A 96 41.68 -5.07 23.40
N HIS A 97 40.37 -5.21 23.18
CA HIS A 97 39.72 -5.04 21.86
C HIS A 97 39.03 -3.68 21.70
N LEU A 98 39.20 -2.72 22.63
CA LEU A 98 38.48 -1.46 22.61
C LEU A 98 38.72 -0.64 21.34
N ALA A 99 39.94 -0.67 20.80
CA ALA A 99 40.28 0.03 19.55
C ALA A 99 39.53 -0.61 18.36
N GLU A 100 39.57 -1.93 18.26
CA GLU A 100 38.92 -2.71 17.21
C GLU A 100 37.39 -2.56 17.26
N ILE A 101 36.77 -2.65 18.45
CA ILE A 101 35.33 -2.40 18.64
C ILE A 101 34.95 -0.99 18.22
N SER A 102 35.75 0.00 18.62
CA SER A 102 35.46 1.41 18.30
C SER A 102 35.61 1.69 16.82
N GLN A 103 36.56 1.08 16.15
CA GLN A 103 36.75 1.17 14.71
C GLN A 103 35.61 0.46 13.96
N GLY A 104 35.25 -0.76 14.36
CA GLY A 104 34.12 -1.50 13.77
C GLY A 104 32.77 -0.77 13.96
N LEU A 105 32.55 -0.15 15.11
CA LEU A 105 31.35 0.69 15.31
C LEU A 105 31.36 1.94 14.41
N HIS A 106 32.53 2.52 14.13
CA HIS A 106 32.64 3.64 13.18
C HIS A 106 32.36 3.20 11.74
N GLU A 107 32.85 2.05 11.33
CA GLU A 107 32.58 1.48 10.00
C GLU A 107 31.09 1.20 9.78
N ILE A 108 30.39 0.71 10.81
CA ILE A 108 28.94 0.46 10.78
C ILE A 108 28.16 1.78 10.88
N PHE A 109 28.63 2.73 11.70
CA PHE A 109 27.95 4.02 11.96
C PHE A 109 28.90 5.20 11.68
N PRO A 110 29.05 5.61 10.42
CA PRO A 110 30.02 6.66 9.99
C PRO A 110 29.75 8.06 10.55
N ASP A 111 28.56 8.29 11.12
CA ASP A 111 28.17 9.57 11.73
C ASP A 111 28.90 9.88 13.06
N LYS A 112 29.62 8.91 13.62
CA LYS A 112 30.47 9.07 14.80
C LYS A 112 31.87 8.52 14.52
N SER A 113 32.90 9.23 14.95
CA SER A 113 34.28 8.78 14.83
C SER A 113 34.60 7.63 15.77
N ALA A 114 35.59 6.82 15.44
CA ALA A 114 36.10 5.75 16.33
C ALA A 114 36.55 6.29 17.69
N GLN A 115 37.09 7.53 17.74
CA GLN A 115 37.49 8.16 19.01
C GLN A 115 36.26 8.52 19.88
N GLU A 116 35.16 8.95 19.29
CA GLU A 116 33.93 9.23 20.02
C GLU A 116 33.32 7.94 20.58
N PHE A 117 33.27 6.87 19.81
CA PHE A 117 32.82 5.56 20.30
C PHE A 117 33.70 5.06 21.44
N ARG A 118 35.03 5.19 21.32
CA ARG A 118 35.98 4.85 22.38
C ARG A 118 35.71 5.61 23.66
N LYS A 119 35.56 6.94 23.60
CA LYS A 119 35.23 7.79 24.77
C LYS A 119 33.90 7.39 25.38
N HIS A 120 32.90 7.11 24.52
CA HIS A 120 31.56 6.73 24.97
C HIS A 120 31.56 5.38 25.71
N LEU A 121 32.20 4.35 25.17
CA LEU A 121 32.34 3.05 25.83
C LEU A 121 33.11 3.14 27.15
N LEU A 122 34.17 3.93 27.22
CA LEU A 122 34.91 4.18 28.47
C LEU A 122 34.06 4.91 29.52
N LYS A 123 33.18 5.83 29.10
CA LYS A 123 32.21 6.46 30.02
C LYS A 123 31.24 5.43 30.58
N GLY A 124 30.69 4.56 29.75
CA GLY A 124 29.81 3.46 30.18
C GLY A 124 30.50 2.51 31.18
N ARG A 125 31.75 2.15 30.89
CA ARG A 125 32.58 1.31 31.77
C ARG A 125 32.80 1.96 33.16
N ARG A 126 33.15 3.25 33.17
CA ARG A 126 33.35 3.99 34.44
C ARG A 126 32.07 4.06 35.29
N SER A 127 30.91 4.23 34.65
CA SER A 127 29.60 4.27 35.34
C SER A 127 29.12 2.89 35.82
N LYS A 128 29.78 1.79 35.38
CA LYS A 128 29.35 0.41 35.65
C LYS A 128 27.85 0.18 35.36
N SER A 129 27.34 0.86 34.32
CA SER A 129 25.94 0.78 33.95
C SER A 129 25.59 -0.63 33.45
N ARG A 130 24.43 -1.14 33.85
CA ARG A 130 23.87 -2.39 33.31
C ARG A 130 23.06 -2.21 32.02
N HIS A 131 22.70 -0.95 31.70
CA HIS A 131 21.88 -0.62 30.54
C HIS A 131 22.43 0.65 29.89
N PHE A 132 23.59 0.53 29.28
CA PHE A 132 24.29 1.65 28.67
C PHE A 132 24.04 1.64 27.16
N LEU A 133 23.37 2.68 26.64
CA LEU A 133 23.07 2.81 25.22
C LEU A 133 24.36 3.02 24.42
N ILE A 134 24.72 2.09 23.52
CA ILE A 134 25.94 2.17 22.69
C ILE A 134 25.78 3.19 21.58
N TYR A 135 24.63 3.19 20.93
CA TYR A 135 24.33 4.09 19.81
C TYR A 135 22.93 4.70 19.96
N PRO A 136 22.75 6.03 19.79
CA PRO A 136 21.50 6.71 20.14
C PRO A 136 20.34 6.42 19.19
N LYS A 137 20.64 6.09 17.91
CA LYS A 137 19.62 5.78 16.90
C LYS A 137 19.22 4.31 16.97
N ARG A 138 18.06 3.99 16.46
CA ARG A 138 17.66 2.60 16.17
C ARG A 138 18.42 2.12 14.95
N ILE A 139 18.79 0.87 14.93
CA ILE A 139 19.57 0.22 13.88
C ILE A 139 18.76 -0.90 13.21
N SER A 140 19.06 -1.18 11.97
CA SER A 140 18.46 -2.27 11.21
C SER A 140 18.96 -3.64 11.68
N TYR A 141 18.29 -4.72 11.23
CA TYR A 141 18.75 -6.08 11.50
C TYR A 141 20.14 -6.39 10.93
N ILE A 142 20.46 -5.80 9.77
CA ILE A 142 21.76 -6.00 9.12
C ILE A 142 22.86 -5.37 9.99
N GLU A 143 22.70 -4.10 10.35
CA GLU A 143 23.64 -3.39 11.23
C GLU A 143 23.77 -4.10 12.60
N TYR A 144 22.66 -4.58 13.17
CA TYR A 144 22.70 -5.37 14.41
C TYR A 144 23.55 -6.65 14.25
N LYS A 145 23.44 -7.35 13.12
CA LYS A 145 24.24 -8.53 12.83
C LYS A 145 25.73 -8.21 12.73
N GLU A 146 26.06 -7.08 12.14
CA GLU A 146 27.45 -6.60 12.04
C GLU A 146 28.00 -6.21 13.40
N VAL A 147 27.25 -5.43 14.19
CA VAL A 147 27.62 -5.12 15.58
C VAL A 147 27.85 -6.38 16.40
N LYS A 148 27.00 -7.39 16.26
CA LYS A 148 27.11 -8.65 16.99
C LYS A 148 28.35 -9.47 16.62
N ARG A 149 29.00 -9.23 15.48
CA ARG A 149 30.23 -9.88 15.05
C ARG A 149 31.50 -9.26 15.65
N LEU A 150 31.37 -8.07 16.25
CA LEU A 150 32.52 -7.40 16.86
C LEU A 150 33.02 -8.16 18.09
N PRO A 151 34.33 -8.12 18.40
CA PRO A 151 34.89 -8.74 19.58
C PRO A 151 34.10 -8.39 20.84
N VAL A 152 34.00 -9.33 21.78
CA VAL A 152 33.19 -9.21 23.01
C VAL A 152 31.68 -9.22 22.73
N PHE A 153 31.18 -8.55 21.68
CA PHE A 153 29.75 -8.50 21.35
C PHE A 153 29.22 -9.79 20.74
N GLU A 154 30.09 -10.64 20.17
CA GLU A 154 29.75 -11.98 19.69
C GLU A 154 29.42 -12.97 20.82
N LEU A 155 29.90 -12.69 22.03
CA LEU A 155 29.66 -13.52 23.21
C LEU A 155 28.19 -13.49 23.63
N SER A 156 27.80 -14.49 24.43
CA SER A 156 26.43 -14.47 24.99
C SER A 156 26.19 -13.22 25.84
N PRO A 157 24.97 -12.69 25.96
CA PRO A 157 24.65 -11.46 26.71
C PRO A 157 25.16 -11.48 28.15
N ASN A 158 25.18 -12.65 28.80
CA ASN A 158 25.67 -12.80 30.17
C ASN A 158 27.20 -12.74 30.27
N LYS A 159 27.92 -13.07 29.19
CA LYS A 159 29.40 -13.03 29.12
C LYS A 159 29.89 -11.74 28.47
N GLY A 160 29.36 -11.38 27.31
CA GLY A 160 29.75 -10.20 26.52
C GLY A 160 29.06 -8.90 26.92
N GLY A 161 27.87 -8.99 27.51
CA GLY A 161 27.09 -7.84 27.99
C GLY A 161 26.31 -7.11 26.91
N LEU A 162 26.41 -7.48 25.62
CA LEU A 162 25.57 -6.88 24.58
C LEU A 162 24.14 -7.40 24.71
N HIS A 163 23.19 -6.50 24.84
CA HIS A 163 21.76 -6.80 24.77
C HIS A 163 21.04 -5.78 23.92
N VAL A 164 19.88 -6.16 23.40
CA VAL A 164 19.11 -5.37 22.46
C VAL A 164 17.66 -5.28 22.86
N GLU A 165 17.08 -4.13 22.58
CA GLU A 165 15.62 -3.95 22.58
C GLU A 165 15.15 -3.96 21.12
N LYS A 166 14.18 -4.84 20.83
CA LYS A 166 13.56 -4.95 19.52
C LYS A 166 12.34 -4.04 19.44
N PHE A 167 12.28 -3.25 18.38
CA PHE A 167 11.16 -2.40 18.03
C PHE A 167 10.65 -2.80 16.64
N ASN A 168 9.34 -2.77 16.44
CA ASN A 168 8.76 -2.94 15.13
C ASN A 168 8.49 -1.54 14.57
N GLN A 169 9.17 -1.15 13.50
CA GLN A 169 8.94 0.11 12.82
C GLN A 169 8.14 -0.11 11.54
N ARG A 170 7.08 0.68 11.36
CA ARG A 170 6.31 0.69 10.12
C ARG A 170 7.07 1.47 9.06
N LYS A 171 7.46 0.80 7.97
CA LYS A 171 8.17 1.40 6.84
C LYS A 171 7.35 1.33 5.58
N LYS A 172 7.46 2.37 4.75
CA LYS A 172 6.87 2.47 3.41
C LYS A 172 8.00 2.49 2.39
N PRO A 173 8.29 1.37 1.70
CA PRO A 173 9.45 1.29 0.79
C PRO A 173 9.40 2.28 -0.37
N PHE A 174 8.19 2.67 -0.81
CA PHE A 174 7.98 3.64 -1.88
C PHE A 174 7.85 5.10 -1.38
N GLY A 175 8.26 5.37 -0.13
CA GLY A 175 8.27 6.73 0.42
C GLY A 175 6.88 7.36 0.52
N SER A 176 6.68 8.47 -0.21
CA SER A 176 5.43 9.24 -0.19
C SER A 176 4.35 8.72 -1.13
N LEU A 177 4.64 7.71 -1.96
CA LEU A 177 3.69 7.19 -2.95
C LEU A 177 2.42 6.67 -2.30
N ALA A 178 1.25 7.20 -2.70
CA ALA A 178 -0.07 6.88 -2.16
C ALA A 178 -0.16 7.02 -0.62
N MET A 179 0.64 7.92 -0.02
CA MET A 179 0.84 8.00 1.43
C MET A 179 -0.47 8.19 2.20
N ARG A 180 -1.40 8.98 1.67
CA ARG A 180 -2.69 9.26 2.32
C ARG A 180 -3.74 8.19 2.08
N THR A 181 -3.60 7.44 1.02
CA THR A 181 -4.39 6.22 0.80
C THR A 181 -3.96 5.12 1.76
N LEU A 182 -2.66 4.85 1.84
CA LEU A 182 -2.12 3.88 2.79
C LEU A 182 -2.39 4.27 4.23
N GLY A 183 -2.15 5.52 4.56
CA GLY A 183 -2.28 6.06 5.92
C GLY A 183 -0.99 5.98 6.74
N ASP A 184 -1.03 6.53 7.93
CA ASP A 184 0.09 6.61 8.86
C ASP A 184 -0.22 5.95 10.20
N MET A 185 0.85 5.56 10.90
CA MET A 185 0.82 5.17 12.31
C MET A 185 1.17 6.36 13.19
N TYR A 186 0.72 6.37 14.44
CA TYR A 186 1.27 7.27 15.44
C TYR A 186 2.75 6.92 15.72
N PRO A 187 3.59 7.89 16.11
CA PRO A 187 4.99 7.63 16.47
C PRO A 187 5.14 6.59 17.59
N ASP A 188 4.20 6.59 18.52
CA ASP A 188 4.02 5.52 19.50
C ASP A 188 3.07 4.48 18.91
N ILE A 189 3.60 3.30 18.60
CA ILE A 189 2.87 2.18 18.00
C ILE A 189 1.69 1.73 18.87
N ALA A 190 1.77 1.93 20.20
CA ALA A 190 0.68 1.61 21.12
C ALA A 190 -0.59 2.44 20.87
N GLN A 191 -0.45 3.64 20.28
CA GLN A 191 -1.59 4.49 19.90
C GLN A 191 -2.29 4.02 18.61
N GLY A 192 -1.69 3.06 17.88
CA GLY A 192 -2.29 2.46 16.69
C GLY A 192 -2.15 3.27 15.41
N ALA A 193 -3.07 3.05 14.48
CA ALA A 193 -3.09 3.72 13.19
C ALA A 193 -3.78 5.09 13.26
N LYS A 194 -3.32 6.04 12.42
CA LYS A 194 -3.79 7.43 12.44
C LYS A 194 -4.86 7.72 11.38
N ASN A 195 -4.69 7.20 10.18
CA ASN A 195 -5.56 7.46 9.03
C ASN A 195 -5.37 6.41 7.92
N GLY A 196 -6.09 6.56 6.81
CA GLY A 196 -5.97 5.74 5.61
C GLY A 196 -6.33 4.27 5.82
N LEU A 197 -5.84 3.39 4.94
CA LEU A 197 -6.06 1.95 5.03
C LEU A 197 -5.47 1.35 6.31
N GLU A 198 -4.37 1.92 6.82
CA GLU A 198 -3.82 1.54 8.12
C GLU A 198 -4.88 1.61 9.23
N LEU A 199 -5.71 2.67 9.25
CA LEU A 199 -6.75 2.83 10.26
C LEU A 199 -8.01 2.04 9.91
N THR A 200 -8.44 2.07 8.65
CA THR A 200 -9.64 1.35 8.19
C THR A 200 -9.55 -0.15 8.48
N TYR A 201 -8.36 -0.73 8.27
CA TYR A 201 -8.09 -2.16 8.49
C TYR A 201 -7.24 -2.43 9.75
N ASP A 202 -7.21 -1.50 10.72
CA ASP A 202 -6.37 -1.65 11.92
C ASP A 202 -6.67 -2.93 12.69
N SER A 203 -7.94 -3.31 12.83
CA SER A 203 -8.35 -4.54 13.52
C SER A 203 -7.77 -5.82 12.89
N ILE A 204 -7.57 -5.81 11.58
CA ILE A 204 -7.05 -6.93 10.80
C ILE A 204 -5.51 -6.92 10.82
N LEU A 205 -4.94 -5.73 10.60
CA LEU A 205 -3.49 -5.56 10.50
C LEU A 205 -2.76 -5.72 11.84
N LYS A 206 -3.35 -5.30 12.98
CA LYS A 206 -2.65 -5.23 14.27
C LYS A 206 -2.38 -6.58 14.93
N GLY A 207 -3.13 -7.63 14.59
CA GLY A 207 -3.04 -8.93 15.24
C GLY A 207 -3.52 -8.94 16.70
N GLN A 208 -3.10 -9.92 17.48
CA GLN A 208 -3.47 -10.08 18.88
C GLN A 208 -2.23 -10.23 19.77
N ASN A 209 -2.20 -9.49 20.86
CA ASN A 209 -1.11 -9.56 21.84
C ASN A 209 -1.02 -10.96 22.46
N GLY A 210 0.22 -11.44 22.60
CA GLY A 210 0.55 -12.56 23.47
C GLY A 210 0.78 -12.10 24.90
N ILE A 211 0.77 -13.06 25.82
CA ILE A 211 1.05 -12.86 27.22
C ILE A 211 2.15 -13.84 27.63
N THR A 212 3.17 -13.33 28.34
CA THR A 212 4.23 -14.13 28.92
C THR A 212 4.45 -13.69 30.35
N HIS A 213 4.85 -14.61 31.21
CA HIS A 213 5.36 -14.27 32.52
C HIS A 213 6.82 -14.70 32.64
N ARG A 214 7.55 -14.00 33.48
CA ARG A 214 8.94 -14.30 33.74
C ARG A 214 9.04 -15.01 35.08
N GLN A 215 9.40 -16.30 35.04
CA GLN A 215 9.54 -17.14 36.23
C GLN A 215 11.01 -17.49 36.46
N LYS A 216 11.43 -17.43 37.72
CA LYS A 216 12.74 -17.93 38.11
C LYS A 216 12.68 -19.44 38.35
N VAL A 217 13.37 -20.20 37.49
CA VAL A 217 13.52 -21.65 37.63
C VAL A 217 14.97 -21.91 38.02
N MET A 218 15.19 -22.42 39.26
CA MET A 218 16.53 -22.56 39.86
C MET A 218 17.27 -21.21 39.86
N ASN A 219 18.41 -21.10 39.19
CA ASN A 219 19.21 -19.87 39.08
C ASN A 219 19.04 -19.09 37.76
N LYS A 220 18.05 -19.46 36.95
CA LYS A 220 17.77 -18.81 35.65
C LYS A 220 16.34 -18.25 35.62
N TYR A 221 16.19 -17.11 34.96
CA TYR A 221 14.87 -16.59 34.63
C TYR A 221 14.46 -17.12 33.26
N LEU A 222 13.30 -17.77 33.19
CA LEU A 222 12.68 -18.26 31.96
C LEU A 222 11.45 -17.40 31.65
N ASN A 223 11.25 -17.06 30.39
CA ASN A 223 10.00 -16.47 29.93
C ASN A 223 9.09 -17.63 29.52
N ILE A 224 8.00 -17.79 30.24
CA ILE A 224 6.98 -18.80 29.96
C ILE A 224 5.86 -18.09 29.19
N ILE A 225 5.51 -18.60 28.01
CA ILE A 225 4.46 -18.06 27.15
C ILE A 225 3.12 -18.62 27.62
N ASP A 226 2.27 -17.78 28.19
CA ASP A 226 0.92 -18.14 28.63
C ASP A 226 -0.05 -18.13 27.44
N LYS A 227 0.08 -17.12 26.57
CA LYS A 227 -0.67 -16.99 25.33
C LYS A 227 0.28 -16.51 24.22
N PRO A 228 0.43 -17.23 23.13
CA PRO A 228 1.26 -16.77 22.02
C PRO A 228 0.66 -15.53 21.36
N ALA A 229 1.48 -14.63 20.87
CA ALA A 229 1.03 -13.53 20.02
C ALA A 229 0.54 -14.10 18.67
N VAL A 230 -0.54 -13.52 18.14
CA VAL A 230 -1.05 -13.85 16.81
C VAL A 230 -0.77 -12.67 15.90
N ASP A 231 0.09 -12.85 14.92
CA ASP A 231 0.43 -11.81 13.95
C ASP A 231 -0.78 -11.37 13.13
N GLY A 232 -0.78 -10.10 12.72
CA GLY A 232 -1.83 -9.52 11.89
C GLY A 232 -1.87 -10.16 10.49
N CYS A 233 -3.03 -10.04 9.84
CA CYS A 233 -3.19 -10.43 8.45
C CYS A 233 -2.68 -9.33 7.53
N ASP A 234 -2.21 -9.71 6.35
CA ASP A 234 -1.82 -8.79 5.29
C ASP A 234 -3.06 -8.35 4.50
N ILE A 235 -3.02 -7.16 3.91
CA ILE A 235 -4.04 -6.70 2.97
C ILE A 235 -3.42 -6.48 1.59
N ILE A 236 -4.08 -7.02 0.56
CA ILE A 236 -3.75 -6.74 -0.83
C ILE A 236 -4.65 -5.60 -1.29
N THR A 237 -4.03 -4.46 -1.62
CA THR A 237 -4.74 -3.28 -2.12
C THR A 237 -5.05 -3.42 -3.60
N THR A 238 -5.93 -2.57 -4.11
CA THR A 238 -6.20 -2.45 -5.55
C THR A 238 -5.20 -1.54 -6.25
N ILE A 239 -4.40 -0.77 -5.49
CA ILE A 239 -3.40 0.15 -6.02
C ILE A 239 -2.32 -0.62 -6.78
N ASP A 240 -2.05 -0.20 -7.99
CA ASP A 240 -0.91 -0.63 -8.80
C ASP A 240 0.19 0.41 -8.69
N VAL A 241 1.38 0.00 -8.25
CA VAL A 241 2.49 0.93 -7.97
C VAL A 241 2.94 1.67 -9.25
N ASP A 242 2.95 0.99 -10.38
CA ASP A 242 3.34 1.59 -11.65
C ASP A 242 2.31 2.61 -12.14
N MET A 243 1.02 2.28 -12.05
CA MET A 243 -0.07 3.20 -12.43
C MET A 243 -0.14 4.42 -11.49
N GLN A 244 0.08 4.20 -10.19
CA GLN A 244 0.18 5.26 -9.19
C GLN A 244 1.34 6.23 -9.51
N ASP A 245 2.53 5.70 -9.82
CA ASP A 245 3.70 6.52 -10.18
C ASP A 245 3.48 7.30 -11.49
N ILE A 246 2.87 6.67 -12.50
CA ILE A 246 2.50 7.33 -13.76
C ILE A 246 1.55 8.51 -13.50
N ALA A 247 0.50 8.28 -12.68
CA ALA A 247 -0.48 9.30 -12.36
C ALA A 247 0.11 10.44 -11.53
N GLU A 248 0.94 10.11 -10.53
CA GLU A 248 1.62 11.07 -9.67
C GLU A 248 2.55 11.99 -10.47
N LYS A 249 3.43 11.42 -11.29
CA LYS A 249 4.36 12.18 -12.13
C LYS A 249 3.61 13.09 -13.12
N ALA A 250 2.60 12.55 -13.81
CA ALA A 250 1.82 13.33 -14.77
C ALA A 250 1.10 14.51 -14.11
N LEU A 251 0.56 14.31 -12.90
CA LEU A 251 -0.10 15.37 -12.14
C LEU A 251 0.90 16.39 -11.61
N VAL A 252 1.96 15.95 -10.91
CA VAL A 252 2.94 16.84 -10.25
C VAL A 252 3.65 17.74 -11.27
N ASP A 253 4.02 17.21 -12.43
CA ASP A 253 4.61 18.02 -13.51
C ASP A 253 3.69 19.16 -13.92
N GLN A 254 2.39 18.90 -14.07
CA GLN A 254 1.42 19.93 -14.43
C GLN A 254 1.16 20.92 -13.30
N LEU A 255 1.10 20.45 -12.05
CA LEU A 255 0.93 21.31 -10.88
C LEU A 255 2.08 22.32 -10.76
N LYS A 256 3.32 21.87 -11.00
CA LYS A 256 4.51 22.74 -11.02
C LYS A 256 4.43 23.79 -12.13
N ASN A 257 4.04 23.37 -13.34
CA ASN A 257 3.91 24.28 -14.49
C ASN A 257 2.85 25.36 -14.29
N LEU A 258 1.81 25.05 -13.52
CA LEU A 258 0.69 25.97 -13.26
C LEU A 258 0.83 26.73 -11.93
N GLU A 259 1.87 26.45 -11.15
CA GLU A 259 1.99 26.88 -9.75
C GLU A 259 0.70 26.63 -8.96
N ALA A 260 0.05 25.50 -9.23
CA ALA A 260 -1.26 25.17 -8.71
C ALA A 260 -1.27 25.03 -7.18
N ILE A 261 -2.41 25.28 -6.56
CA ILE A 261 -2.60 25.13 -5.11
C ILE A 261 -2.64 23.64 -4.74
N SER A 262 -3.40 22.86 -5.51
CA SER A 262 -3.55 21.42 -5.28
C SER A 262 -4.06 20.71 -6.53
N GLY A 263 -3.94 19.38 -6.53
CA GLY A 263 -4.48 18.53 -7.58
C GLY A 263 -4.80 17.14 -7.10
N VAL A 264 -5.76 16.53 -7.78
CA VAL A 264 -6.22 15.16 -7.57
C VAL A 264 -6.20 14.44 -8.90
N ALA A 265 -5.72 13.19 -8.92
CA ALA A 265 -5.89 12.27 -10.03
C ALA A 265 -6.28 10.89 -9.49
N VAL A 266 -7.43 10.36 -9.93
CA VAL A 266 -7.89 9.03 -9.54
C VAL A 266 -8.14 8.20 -10.79
N LEU A 267 -7.57 7.00 -10.83
CA LEU A 267 -7.74 6.01 -11.88
C LEU A 267 -8.46 4.80 -11.32
N MET A 268 -9.53 4.36 -11.99
CA MET A 268 -10.36 3.25 -11.55
C MET A 268 -10.62 2.28 -12.71
N GLU A 269 -10.59 1.00 -12.43
CA GLU A 269 -10.98 -0.05 -13.38
C GLU A 269 -12.50 -0.10 -13.50
N VAL A 270 -12.99 -0.11 -14.74
CA VAL A 270 -14.40 0.12 -15.04
C VAL A 270 -15.31 -0.95 -14.45
N THR A 271 -15.00 -2.22 -14.66
CA THR A 271 -15.89 -3.34 -14.32
C THR A 271 -15.87 -3.71 -12.85
N THR A 272 -14.73 -3.53 -12.19
CA THR A 272 -14.51 -3.99 -10.80
C THR A 272 -14.65 -2.89 -9.76
N GLY A 273 -14.53 -1.62 -10.17
CA GLY A 273 -14.44 -0.49 -9.25
C GLY A 273 -13.09 -0.40 -8.51
N GLU A 274 -12.10 -1.20 -8.88
CA GLU A 274 -10.78 -1.17 -8.28
C GLU A 274 -10.05 0.15 -8.56
N VAL A 275 -9.73 0.89 -7.51
CA VAL A 275 -8.93 2.11 -7.63
C VAL A 275 -7.47 1.72 -7.80
N LYS A 276 -6.95 1.90 -9.02
CA LYS A 276 -5.57 1.56 -9.39
C LYS A 276 -4.55 2.63 -9.02
N ALA A 277 -5.00 3.89 -9.00
CA ALA A 277 -4.21 5.03 -8.54
C ALA A 277 -5.08 6.06 -7.85
N ASN A 278 -4.56 6.65 -6.76
CA ASN A 278 -5.22 7.73 -6.02
C ASN A 278 -4.18 8.75 -5.57
N VAL A 279 -4.01 9.80 -6.34
CA VAL A 279 -3.01 10.85 -6.14
C VAL A 279 -3.66 12.11 -5.62
N ASN A 280 -3.14 12.66 -4.52
CA ASN A 280 -3.69 13.82 -3.84
C ASN A 280 -2.57 14.80 -3.45
N MET A 281 -2.29 15.78 -4.28
CA MET A 281 -1.16 16.69 -4.11
C MET A 281 -1.59 18.09 -3.68
N THR A 282 -0.88 18.64 -2.71
CA THR A 282 -1.05 20.02 -2.23
C THR A 282 0.31 20.71 -2.18
N ARG A 283 0.39 21.96 -2.61
CA ARG A 283 1.61 22.77 -2.60
C ARG A 283 2.03 23.09 -1.17
N GLY A 284 3.26 22.76 -0.82
CA GLY A 284 3.89 23.13 0.45
C GLY A 284 4.45 24.56 0.42
N ASN A 285 4.88 25.03 1.59
CA ASN A 285 5.49 26.37 1.72
C ASN A 285 6.85 26.49 0.98
N ASP A 286 7.48 25.36 0.72
CA ASP A 286 8.74 25.24 -0.05
C ASP A 286 8.53 25.19 -1.57
N GLY A 287 7.25 25.28 -2.03
CA GLY A 287 6.89 25.18 -3.43
C GLY A 287 6.79 23.77 -4.00
N ASN A 288 7.15 22.75 -3.22
CA ASN A 288 7.00 21.34 -3.60
C ASN A 288 5.59 20.83 -3.31
N TYR A 289 5.25 19.67 -3.87
CA TYR A 289 3.93 19.06 -3.75
C TYR A 289 3.98 17.81 -2.89
N TYR A 290 3.05 17.70 -1.95
CA TYR A 290 2.97 16.62 -0.97
C TYR A 290 1.54 16.10 -0.82
N GLU A 291 1.39 14.83 -0.51
CA GLU A 291 0.10 14.27 -0.09
C GLU A 291 -0.21 14.68 1.36
N MET A 292 -1.01 15.73 1.55
CA MET A 292 -1.40 16.20 2.88
C MET A 292 -2.69 15.57 3.39
N ARG A 293 -3.65 15.30 2.49
CA ARG A 293 -4.95 14.67 2.79
C ARG A 293 -5.45 13.86 1.59
N ASN A 294 -6.36 12.93 1.80
CA ASN A 294 -7.03 12.19 0.74
C ASN A 294 -8.18 13.03 0.16
N ALA A 295 -7.84 14.03 -0.64
CA ALA A 295 -8.78 15.00 -1.17
C ALA A 295 -9.79 14.38 -2.15
N ALA A 296 -9.44 13.29 -2.80
CA ALA A 296 -10.33 12.55 -3.70
C ALA A 296 -11.64 12.12 -3.02
N VAL A 297 -11.57 11.73 -1.74
CA VAL A 297 -12.71 11.25 -0.95
C VAL A 297 -13.25 12.27 0.05
N SER A 298 -12.43 13.25 0.46
CA SER A 298 -12.78 14.16 1.55
C SER A 298 -13.12 15.59 1.11
N ASN A 299 -12.78 15.99 -0.13
CA ASN A 299 -12.91 17.38 -0.54
C ASN A 299 -14.25 17.63 -1.23
N LEU A 300 -15.16 18.30 -0.54
CA LEU A 300 -16.42 18.78 -1.12
C LEU A 300 -16.11 19.97 -2.02
N MET A 301 -16.43 19.84 -3.30
CA MET A 301 -16.22 20.89 -4.30
C MET A 301 -17.38 20.98 -5.27
N GLU A 302 -17.58 22.13 -5.85
CA GLU A 302 -18.51 22.31 -6.96
C GLU A 302 -17.91 21.67 -8.23
N PRO A 303 -18.54 20.61 -8.79
CA PRO A 303 -17.97 19.87 -9.92
C PRO A 303 -17.93 20.67 -11.23
N GLY A 304 -18.69 21.77 -11.31
CA GLY A 304 -18.81 22.60 -12.49
C GLY A 304 -19.29 21.80 -13.70
N SER A 305 -18.75 22.11 -14.87
CA SER A 305 -19.24 21.58 -16.15
C SER A 305 -19.14 20.05 -16.32
N THR A 306 -18.45 19.32 -15.46
CA THR A 306 -18.53 17.85 -15.47
C THR A 306 -19.92 17.35 -15.07
N PHE A 307 -20.64 18.12 -14.26
CA PHE A 307 -22.00 17.81 -13.84
C PHE A 307 -23.06 17.97 -14.95
N LYS A 308 -22.77 18.75 -16.00
CA LYS A 308 -23.70 18.94 -17.13
C LYS A 308 -24.09 17.63 -17.82
N THR A 309 -23.20 16.64 -17.80
CA THR A 309 -23.49 15.29 -18.30
C THR A 309 -24.70 14.69 -17.56
N ALA A 310 -24.70 14.76 -16.22
CA ALA A 310 -25.82 14.28 -15.41
C ALA A 310 -27.11 15.05 -15.69
N SER A 311 -27.01 16.36 -15.79
CA SER A 311 -28.18 17.23 -16.07
C SER A 311 -28.83 16.88 -17.40
N ILE A 312 -28.04 16.72 -18.44
CA ILE A 312 -28.54 16.34 -19.78
C ILE A 312 -29.09 14.92 -19.77
N MET A 313 -28.43 13.98 -19.08
CA MET A 313 -28.94 12.61 -18.94
C MET A 313 -30.31 12.57 -18.25
N VAL A 314 -30.55 13.37 -17.21
CA VAL A 314 -31.88 13.45 -16.55
C VAL A 314 -32.94 13.91 -17.57
N ALA A 315 -32.64 14.93 -18.37
CA ALA A 315 -33.61 15.44 -19.36
C ALA A 315 -33.85 14.47 -20.54
N MET A 316 -32.82 13.70 -20.94
CA MET A 316 -32.95 12.64 -21.93
C MET A 316 -33.75 11.46 -21.39
N GLU A 317 -33.50 11.02 -20.17
CA GLU A 317 -34.19 9.92 -19.51
C GLU A 317 -35.69 10.22 -19.30
N ASP A 318 -36.00 11.47 -18.98
CA ASP A 318 -37.37 11.96 -18.91
C ASP A 318 -38.00 12.24 -20.31
N LYS A 319 -37.26 11.95 -21.39
CA LYS A 319 -37.71 12.10 -22.81
C LYS A 319 -38.08 13.53 -23.21
N TYR A 320 -37.50 14.50 -22.54
CA TYR A 320 -37.71 15.92 -22.90
C TYR A 320 -36.82 16.39 -24.04
N ILE A 321 -35.68 15.76 -24.24
CA ILE A 321 -34.68 16.12 -25.26
C ILE A 321 -34.05 14.88 -25.88
N THR A 322 -33.56 15.07 -27.10
CA THR A 322 -32.72 14.14 -27.88
C THR A 322 -31.38 14.84 -28.19
N PRO A 323 -30.33 14.12 -28.68
CA PRO A 323 -29.06 14.77 -29.04
C PRO A 323 -29.14 15.90 -30.04
N ASP A 324 -30.12 15.87 -30.93
CA ASP A 324 -30.42 16.86 -31.98
C ASP A 324 -31.44 17.94 -31.56
N TYR A 325 -31.88 17.90 -30.28
CA TYR A 325 -32.77 18.95 -29.77
C TYR A 325 -32.04 20.30 -29.75
N GLU A 326 -32.58 21.31 -30.48
CA GLU A 326 -31.96 22.60 -30.64
C GLU A 326 -32.40 23.62 -29.57
N VAL A 327 -31.43 24.40 -29.11
CA VAL A 327 -31.60 25.51 -28.16
C VAL A 327 -30.97 26.77 -28.73
N ASP A 328 -31.67 27.86 -28.69
CA ASP A 328 -31.10 29.17 -29.01
C ASP A 328 -30.39 29.72 -27.76
N THR A 329 -29.06 29.76 -27.80
CA THR A 329 -28.22 30.34 -26.76
C THR A 329 -27.93 31.82 -27.00
N GLY A 330 -28.49 32.43 -28.08
CA GLY A 330 -28.34 33.81 -28.45
C GLY A 330 -26.87 34.23 -28.52
N ASN A 331 -26.58 35.39 -27.96
CA ASN A 331 -25.21 35.92 -27.86
C ASN A 331 -24.40 35.34 -26.72
N GLY A 332 -24.77 34.14 -26.19
CA GLY A 332 -24.03 33.46 -25.12
C GLY A 332 -24.27 34.04 -23.73
N GLN A 333 -25.35 34.75 -23.49
CA GLN A 333 -25.77 35.16 -22.15
C GLN A 333 -27.28 35.24 -22.03
N VAL A 334 -27.80 34.88 -20.88
CA VAL A 334 -29.24 34.92 -20.55
C VAL A 334 -29.42 35.36 -19.10
N ASN A 335 -30.43 36.22 -18.88
CA ASN A 335 -30.81 36.60 -17.51
C ASN A 335 -31.76 35.56 -16.94
N MET A 336 -31.33 34.91 -15.85
CA MET A 336 -32.14 33.95 -15.13
C MET A 336 -32.42 34.47 -13.71
N TYR A 337 -33.67 34.92 -13.51
CA TYR A 337 -34.13 35.41 -12.20
C TYR A 337 -33.28 36.55 -11.61
N GLY A 338 -32.80 37.46 -12.46
CA GLY A 338 -31.99 38.63 -12.06
C GLY A 338 -30.47 38.37 -12.06
N SER A 339 -30.04 37.15 -12.33
CA SER A 339 -28.62 36.79 -12.45
C SER A 339 -28.24 36.40 -13.88
N TRP A 340 -27.08 36.85 -14.35
CA TRP A 340 -26.63 36.56 -15.71
C TRP A 340 -25.90 35.22 -15.77
N MET A 341 -26.48 34.27 -16.50
CA MET A 341 -25.81 33.04 -16.94
C MET A 341 -25.05 33.34 -18.23
N LYS A 342 -23.75 32.97 -18.29
CA LYS A 342 -22.87 33.29 -19.42
C LYS A 342 -22.09 32.11 -19.90
N ASP A 343 -21.93 31.98 -21.20
CA ASP A 343 -20.95 31.12 -21.86
C ASP A 343 -19.59 31.83 -21.90
N TRP A 344 -18.52 31.10 -22.05
CA TRP A 344 -17.17 31.66 -22.06
C TRP A 344 -16.92 32.61 -23.24
N ASN A 345 -17.65 32.45 -24.34
CA ASN A 345 -17.53 33.24 -25.58
C ASN A 345 -18.62 34.33 -25.73
N TRP A 346 -19.36 34.68 -24.66
CA TRP A 346 -20.44 35.68 -24.70
C TRP A 346 -19.97 37.02 -25.28
N TYR A 347 -18.71 37.40 -25.04
CA TYR A 347 -18.13 38.65 -25.56
C TYR A 347 -17.71 38.55 -27.05
N LYS A 348 -17.77 37.34 -27.65
CA LYS A 348 -17.50 37.04 -29.05
C LYS A 348 -18.79 36.76 -29.84
N GLY A 349 -19.96 37.01 -29.28
CA GLY A 349 -21.25 36.80 -29.91
C GLY A 349 -21.96 35.50 -29.65
N GLY A 350 -21.42 34.64 -28.73
CA GLY A 350 -22.08 33.41 -28.34
C GLY A 350 -22.04 32.31 -29.42
N TYR A 351 -22.99 31.37 -29.30
CA TYR A 351 -23.10 30.23 -30.23
C TYR A 351 -24.38 30.26 -31.07
N GLY A 352 -25.36 31.15 -30.75
CA GLY A 352 -26.66 31.16 -31.43
C GLY A 352 -27.43 29.86 -31.16
N LYS A 353 -28.08 29.34 -32.21
CA LYS A 353 -28.88 28.14 -32.15
C LYS A 353 -27.99 26.88 -32.32
N ILE A 354 -27.94 26.03 -31.32
CA ILE A 354 -27.12 24.80 -31.31
C ILE A 354 -27.88 23.63 -30.71
N ASP A 355 -27.53 22.42 -31.12
CA ASP A 355 -28.11 21.17 -30.59
C ASP A 355 -27.49 20.76 -29.25
N VAL A 356 -28.09 19.78 -28.59
CA VAL A 356 -27.62 19.21 -27.29
C VAL A 356 -26.21 18.62 -27.40
N THR A 357 -25.88 17.98 -28.51
CA THR A 357 -24.54 17.48 -28.78
C THR A 357 -23.53 18.63 -28.72
N LYS A 358 -23.79 19.68 -29.46
CA LYS A 358 -22.92 20.86 -29.52
C LYS A 358 -22.86 21.59 -28.19
N ILE A 359 -23.96 21.67 -27.45
CA ILE A 359 -24.01 22.27 -26.09
C ILE A 359 -22.97 21.59 -25.18
N LEU A 360 -22.86 20.24 -25.20
CA LEU A 360 -21.89 19.54 -24.41
C LEU A 360 -20.45 19.60 -24.97
N GLU A 361 -20.28 19.62 -26.31
CA GLU A 361 -18.98 19.78 -26.98
C GLU A 361 -18.30 21.12 -26.60
N VAL A 362 -19.06 22.21 -26.65
CA VAL A 362 -18.58 23.57 -26.34
C VAL A 362 -18.80 23.95 -24.88
N SER A 363 -19.39 23.02 -24.11
CA SER A 363 -19.67 23.21 -22.68
C SER A 363 -20.51 24.47 -22.38
N SER A 364 -21.56 24.74 -23.18
CA SER A 364 -22.44 25.92 -23.00
C SER A 364 -23.15 25.87 -21.65
N ASN A 365 -22.97 26.90 -20.83
CA ASN A 365 -23.70 27.09 -19.58
C ASN A 365 -25.16 27.49 -19.91
N VAL A 366 -25.32 28.41 -20.87
CA VAL A 366 -26.60 28.94 -21.30
C VAL A 366 -27.49 27.83 -21.84
N GLY A 367 -26.94 26.97 -22.73
CA GLY A 367 -27.71 25.88 -23.33
C GLY A 367 -28.25 24.89 -22.30
N VAL A 368 -27.40 24.41 -21.36
CA VAL A 368 -27.84 23.48 -20.33
C VAL A 368 -28.84 24.13 -19.38
N SER A 369 -28.57 25.34 -18.91
CA SER A 369 -29.46 26.02 -17.97
C SER A 369 -30.83 26.32 -18.54
N ILE A 370 -30.94 26.73 -19.85
CA ILE A 370 -32.22 26.93 -20.54
C ILE A 370 -33.01 25.61 -20.60
N ILE A 371 -32.36 24.48 -20.94
CA ILE A 371 -33.03 23.19 -21.01
C ILE A 371 -33.63 22.83 -19.64
N ILE A 372 -32.80 22.87 -18.59
CA ILE A 372 -33.24 22.43 -17.27
C ILE A 372 -34.28 23.41 -16.69
N ASP A 373 -34.10 24.68 -16.84
CA ASP A 373 -35.12 25.66 -16.40
C ASP A 373 -36.45 25.47 -17.16
N LYS A 374 -36.42 25.33 -18.47
CA LYS A 374 -37.62 25.11 -19.29
C LYS A 374 -38.46 23.93 -18.83
N PHE A 375 -37.85 22.81 -18.57
CA PHE A 375 -38.57 21.55 -18.27
C PHE A 375 -38.84 21.31 -16.79
N TYR A 376 -38.04 21.89 -15.90
CA TYR A 376 -38.11 21.56 -14.46
C TYR A 376 -38.45 22.73 -13.54
N LYS A 377 -38.52 24.00 -14.02
CA LYS A 377 -38.84 25.16 -13.16
C LYS A 377 -40.13 25.05 -12.37
N ASN A 378 -41.16 24.38 -12.94
CA ASN A 378 -42.46 24.18 -12.28
C ASN A 378 -42.44 23.00 -11.30
N ASN A 379 -41.48 22.10 -11.42
CA ASN A 379 -41.28 20.97 -10.51
C ASN A 379 -39.78 20.64 -10.38
N PRO A 380 -39.01 21.48 -9.67
CA PRO A 380 -37.57 21.24 -9.49
C PRO A 380 -37.24 19.92 -8.78
N GLN A 381 -38.16 19.38 -7.95
CA GLN A 381 -37.99 18.10 -7.28
C GLN A 381 -37.79 16.95 -8.29
N LYS A 382 -38.50 16.99 -9.43
CA LYS A 382 -38.35 15.99 -10.49
C LYS A 382 -36.89 15.91 -11.03
N PHE A 383 -36.24 17.07 -11.17
CA PHE A 383 -34.83 17.11 -11.57
C PHE A 383 -33.91 16.49 -10.49
N VAL A 384 -34.11 16.89 -9.24
CA VAL A 384 -33.35 16.31 -8.10
C VAL A 384 -33.59 14.81 -7.98
N ASP A 385 -34.82 14.34 -8.14
CA ASP A 385 -35.14 12.91 -8.13
C ASP A 385 -34.48 12.17 -9.30
N GLY A 386 -34.34 12.82 -10.47
CA GLY A 386 -33.59 12.32 -11.60
C GLY A 386 -32.10 12.11 -11.28
N LEU A 387 -31.47 13.06 -10.60
CA LEU A 387 -30.08 12.92 -10.12
C LEU A 387 -29.92 11.81 -9.10
N LYS A 388 -30.89 11.67 -8.18
CA LYS A 388 -30.90 10.60 -7.17
C LYS A 388 -31.07 9.22 -7.79
N ARG A 389 -31.89 9.06 -8.83
CA ARG A 389 -32.02 7.81 -9.59
C ARG A 389 -30.66 7.35 -10.16
N MET A 390 -29.79 8.29 -10.50
CA MET A 390 -28.43 7.99 -10.97
C MET A 390 -27.44 7.75 -9.83
N SER A 391 -27.89 7.77 -8.57
CA SER A 391 -27.06 7.54 -7.35
C SER A 391 -25.84 8.47 -7.21
N ILE A 392 -25.91 9.70 -7.73
CA ILE A 392 -24.80 10.66 -7.68
C ILE A 392 -24.55 11.14 -6.25
N ASP A 393 -25.58 11.18 -5.40
CA ASP A 393 -25.53 11.60 -4.00
C ASP A 393 -25.60 10.45 -3.00
N THR A 394 -25.60 9.19 -3.48
CA THR A 394 -25.62 8.01 -2.60
C THR A 394 -24.29 7.85 -1.87
N PRO A 395 -24.28 7.80 -0.52
CA PRO A 395 -23.05 7.59 0.25
C PRO A 395 -22.34 6.29 -0.14
N LEU A 396 -21.06 6.37 -0.49
CA LEU A 396 -20.28 5.21 -0.93
C LEU A 396 -19.72 4.40 0.24
N ASN A 397 -19.54 5.02 1.42
CA ASN A 397 -19.00 4.38 2.61
C ASN A 397 -17.70 3.60 2.32
N LEU A 398 -16.69 4.31 1.84
CA LEU A 398 -15.39 3.75 1.44
C LEU A 398 -14.53 3.36 2.65
N GLY A 399 -14.94 3.77 3.84
CA GLY A 399 -14.28 3.45 5.11
C GLY A 399 -13.11 4.36 5.48
N PHE A 400 -12.86 5.43 4.74
CA PHE A 400 -11.82 6.40 5.10
C PHE A 400 -12.32 7.38 6.16
N VAL A 401 -11.53 7.62 7.18
CA VAL A 401 -11.81 8.69 8.14
C VAL A 401 -11.75 10.03 7.45
N GLY A 402 -12.81 10.82 7.60
CA GLY A 402 -12.96 12.11 6.91
C GLY A 402 -13.53 12.00 5.50
N GLU A 403 -14.06 10.84 5.10
CA GLU A 403 -14.86 10.69 3.89
C GLU A 403 -16.05 11.67 3.94
N ALA A 404 -16.27 12.39 2.83
CA ALA A 404 -17.35 13.35 2.74
C ALA A 404 -18.46 12.82 1.84
N ASN A 405 -19.71 13.03 2.26
CA ASN A 405 -20.88 12.69 1.46
C ASN A 405 -21.26 13.84 0.51
N PRO A 406 -21.67 13.55 -0.72
CA PRO A 406 -22.17 14.55 -1.66
C PRO A 406 -23.38 15.28 -1.10
N ARG A 407 -23.52 16.54 -1.49
CA ARG A 407 -24.69 17.36 -1.16
C ARG A 407 -25.28 17.98 -2.41
N ILE A 408 -26.53 17.64 -2.69
CA ILE A 408 -27.37 18.22 -3.73
C ILE A 408 -28.55 18.87 -3.04
N LEU A 409 -28.75 20.18 -3.27
CA LEU A 409 -29.85 20.91 -2.63
C LEU A 409 -31.21 20.50 -3.19
N GLY A 410 -32.14 20.18 -2.29
CA GLY A 410 -33.54 19.92 -2.64
C GLY A 410 -34.42 21.16 -2.52
N PRO A 411 -35.55 21.25 -3.27
CA PRO A 411 -36.43 22.40 -3.26
C PRO A 411 -37.05 22.75 -1.91
N LYS A 412 -37.09 21.82 -0.98
CA LYS A 412 -37.59 22.01 0.39
C LYS A 412 -36.55 22.59 1.35
N GLU A 413 -35.29 22.68 0.91
CA GLU A 413 -34.23 23.24 1.74
C GLU A 413 -34.25 24.75 1.77
N ARG A 414 -33.92 25.34 2.93
CA ARG A 414 -33.97 26.79 3.18
C ARG A 414 -33.25 27.66 2.15
N TYR A 415 -32.16 27.12 1.60
CA TYR A 415 -31.28 27.87 0.69
C TYR A 415 -31.61 27.65 -0.78
N PHE A 416 -32.66 26.88 -1.11
CA PHE A 416 -33.06 26.69 -2.51
C PHE A 416 -33.79 27.92 -3.03
N ALA A 417 -33.09 28.69 -3.89
CA ALA A 417 -33.63 29.89 -4.54
C ALA A 417 -34.10 29.57 -5.97
N LYS A 418 -34.79 30.51 -6.63
CA LYS A 418 -35.18 30.38 -8.06
C LYS A 418 -33.97 30.21 -8.97
N THR A 419 -32.81 30.77 -8.59
CA THR A 419 -31.53 30.63 -9.31
C THR A 419 -30.86 29.28 -9.10
N THR A 420 -31.18 28.55 -8.02
CA THR A 420 -30.50 27.29 -7.67
C THR A 420 -30.64 26.26 -8.79
N LEU A 421 -31.81 26.07 -9.37
CA LEU A 421 -32.02 25.09 -10.43
C LEU A 421 -31.13 25.33 -11.67
N PRO A 422 -31.10 26.53 -12.29
CA PRO A 422 -30.18 26.83 -13.39
C PRO A 422 -28.71 26.69 -13.04
N TRP A 423 -28.28 27.13 -11.83
CA TRP A 423 -26.88 27.04 -11.41
C TRP A 423 -26.50 25.60 -11.07
N MET A 424 -27.38 24.84 -10.42
CA MET A 424 -27.19 23.40 -10.16
C MET A 424 -26.99 22.61 -11.46
N SER A 425 -27.75 22.95 -12.51
CA SER A 425 -27.65 22.26 -13.79
C SER A 425 -26.26 22.29 -14.42
N ILE A 426 -25.46 23.28 -14.07
CA ILE A 426 -24.08 23.46 -14.54
C ILE A 426 -23.03 23.14 -13.47
N GLY A 427 -23.46 22.52 -12.33
CA GLY A 427 -22.61 22.01 -11.26
C GLY A 427 -22.16 23.05 -10.23
N TYR A 428 -22.89 24.17 -10.08
CA TYR A 428 -22.77 25.06 -8.92
C TYR A 428 -23.84 24.75 -7.88
N GLU A 429 -23.67 25.23 -6.67
CA GLU A 429 -24.57 24.95 -5.54
C GLU A 429 -24.73 23.44 -5.25
N THR A 430 -23.81 22.62 -5.75
CA THR A 430 -23.67 21.21 -5.43
C THR A 430 -22.27 20.97 -4.86
N MET A 431 -22.17 20.11 -3.87
CA MET A 431 -20.88 19.83 -3.21
C MET A 431 -20.60 18.34 -3.29
N ILE A 432 -19.68 17.94 -4.17
CA ILE A 432 -19.45 16.53 -4.53
C ILE A 432 -17.95 16.23 -4.53
N PRO A 433 -17.49 15.20 -3.79
CA PRO A 433 -16.09 14.78 -3.84
C PRO A 433 -15.70 14.23 -5.23
N PRO A 434 -14.44 14.38 -5.66
CA PRO A 434 -13.98 13.94 -6.99
C PRO A 434 -14.30 12.48 -7.31
N ILE A 435 -14.19 11.59 -6.33
CA ILE A 435 -14.43 10.16 -6.52
C ILE A 435 -15.87 9.84 -6.91
N TYR A 436 -16.84 10.62 -6.45
CA TYR A 436 -18.25 10.46 -6.82
C TYR A 436 -18.51 10.84 -8.28
N ILE A 437 -17.88 11.93 -8.74
CA ILE A 437 -17.94 12.31 -10.16
C ILE A 437 -17.28 11.23 -11.01
N LEU A 438 -16.12 10.72 -10.59
CA LEU A 438 -15.48 9.59 -11.26
C LEU A 438 -16.40 8.37 -11.32
N ASN A 439 -17.04 8.02 -10.20
CA ASN A 439 -17.91 6.86 -10.11
C ASN A 439 -19.13 6.96 -11.03
N PHE A 440 -19.70 8.16 -11.18
CA PHE A 440 -20.75 8.43 -12.15
C PHE A 440 -20.30 8.21 -13.60
N TYR A 441 -19.11 8.72 -13.99
CA TYR A 441 -18.54 8.48 -15.33
C TYR A 441 -18.14 7.03 -15.52
N ASN A 442 -17.70 6.38 -14.47
CA ASN A 442 -17.42 4.93 -14.49
C ASN A 442 -18.69 4.13 -14.78
N ALA A 443 -19.81 4.48 -14.18
CA ALA A 443 -21.08 3.83 -14.46
C ALA A 443 -21.53 4.02 -15.92
N ILE A 444 -21.30 5.20 -16.51
CA ILE A 444 -21.54 5.42 -17.96
C ILE A 444 -20.63 4.49 -18.79
N ALA A 445 -19.37 4.33 -18.39
CA ALA A 445 -18.42 3.42 -19.04
C ALA A 445 -18.78 1.95 -18.85
N ASN A 446 -19.39 1.58 -17.74
CA ASN A 446 -19.75 0.22 -17.32
C ASN A 446 -21.21 -0.14 -17.63
N ASP A 447 -21.67 0.16 -18.83
CA ASP A 447 -23.00 -0.18 -19.33
C ASP A 447 -24.16 0.26 -18.42
N GLY A 448 -23.97 1.36 -17.70
CA GLY A 448 -24.94 1.93 -16.76
C GLY A 448 -24.91 1.30 -15.36
N VAL A 449 -24.04 0.34 -15.11
CA VAL A 449 -23.88 -0.29 -13.79
C VAL A 449 -22.91 0.52 -12.95
N MET A 450 -23.39 1.08 -11.84
CA MET A 450 -22.54 1.78 -10.87
C MET A 450 -22.00 0.79 -9.84
N VAL A 451 -20.69 0.59 -9.84
CA VAL A 451 -19.98 -0.22 -8.86
C VAL A 451 -19.35 0.67 -7.80
N LYS A 452 -19.20 0.15 -6.58
CA LYS A 452 -18.55 0.88 -5.50
C LYS A 452 -17.04 0.91 -5.70
N PRO A 453 -16.39 2.09 -5.66
CA PRO A 453 -14.94 2.17 -5.66
C PRO A 453 -14.35 1.39 -4.49
N LYS A 454 -13.38 0.51 -4.74
CA LYS A 454 -12.71 -0.27 -3.70
C LYS A 454 -11.21 -0.07 -3.72
N PHE A 455 -10.58 -0.09 -2.54
CA PHE A 455 -9.16 0.13 -2.33
C PHE A 455 -8.42 -1.11 -1.83
N VAL A 456 -9.16 -2.13 -1.42
CA VAL A 456 -8.61 -3.42 -0.98
C VAL A 456 -9.24 -4.52 -1.81
N LYS A 457 -8.41 -5.44 -2.28
CA LYS A 457 -8.79 -6.58 -3.10
C LYS A 457 -9.02 -7.83 -2.26
N ALA A 458 -8.10 -8.09 -1.31
CA ALA A 458 -8.14 -9.30 -0.50
C ALA A 458 -7.44 -9.10 0.85
N ILE A 459 -7.79 -9.96 1.81
CA ILE A 459 -7.11 -10.15 3.08
C ILE A 459 -6.38 -11.48 3.01
N THR A 460 -5.10 -11.51 3.37
CA THR A 460 -4.27 -12.72 3.30
C THR A 460 -3.55 -12.97 4.62
N LYS A 461 -3.19 -14.21 4.87
CA LYS A 461 -2.33 -14.60 5.98
C LYS A 461 -1.36 -15.68 5.53
N ASP A 462 -0.08 -15.47 5.80
CA ASP A 462 1.01 -16.37 5.43
C ASP A 462 1.03 -16.74 3.92
N GLY A 463 0.50 -15.85 3.08
CA GLY A 463 0.39 -16.03 1.63
C GLY A 463 -0.94 -16.60 1.14
N ASP A 464 -1.76 -17.16 2.04
CA ASP A 464 -3.09 -17.68 1.70
C ASP A 464 -4.15 -16.60 1.73
N ILE A 465 -5.07 -16.62 0.78
CA ILE A 465 -6.21 -15.71 0.74
C ILE A 465 -7.25 -16.18 1.76
N LEU A 466 -7.52 -15.33 2.76
CA LEU A 466 -8.58 -15.56 3.75
C LEU A 466 -9.94 -15.04 3.27
N GLU A 467 -9.93 -13.88 2.61
CA GLU A 467 -11.13 -13.20 2.14
C GLU A 467 -10.82 -12.39 0.88
N GLU A 468 -11.62 -12.57 -0.16
CA GLU A 468 -11.64 -11.66 -1.32
C GLU A 468 -12.76 -10.65 -1.15
N ILE A 469 -12.45 -9.36 -1.37
CA ILE A 469 -13.45 -8.29 -1.33
C ILE A 469 -14.17 -8.25 -2.69
N PRO A 470 -15.44 -8.64 -2.75
CA PRO A 470 -16.18 -8.68 -4.00
C PRO A 470 -16.45 -7.28 -4.55
N THR A 471 -16.82 -7.20 -5.83
CA THR A 471 -17.35 -5.98 -6.44
C THR A 471 -18.77 -5.76 -5.94
N GLU A 472 -19.00 -4.62 -5.28
CA GLU A 472 -20.31 -4.21 -4.76
C GLU A 472 -21.02 -3.31 -5.80
N ILE A 473 -22.25 -3.64 -6.15
CA ILE A 473 -23.06 -2.83 -7.07
C ILE A 473 -23.87 -1.82 -6.26
N VAL A 474 -23.62 -0.53 -6.51
CA VAL A 474 -24.34 0.59 -5.88
C VAL A 474 -25.70 0.82 -6.59
N ASN A 475 -25.68 0.78 -7.91
CA ASN A 475 -26.87 0.94 -8.74
C ASN A 475 -26.75 0.04 -9.98
N PRO A 476 -27.65 -0.91 -10.16
CA PRO A 476 -27.59 -1.83 -11.30
C PRO A 476 -27.87 -1.15 -12.65
N LYS A 477 -28.53 0.02 -12.66
CA LYS A 477 -28.85 0.73 -13.90
C LYS A 477 -29.12 2.22 -13.62
N ILE A 478 -28.15 3.09 -13.91
CA ILE A 478 -28.30 4.54 -13.70
C ILE A 478 -29.24 5.23 -14.70
N CYS A 479 -29.45 4.65 -15.89
CA CYS A 479 -30.35 5.16 -16.93
C CYS A 479 -30.72 4.06 -17.92
N SER A 480 -31.65 4.32 -18.84
CA SER A 480 -32.01 3.42 -19.93
C SER A 480 -30.87 3.24 -20.94
N ASP A 481 -30.85 2.12 -21.67
CA ASP A 481 -29.84 1.82 -22.68
C ASP A 481 -29.85 2.88 -23.81
N THR A 482 -31.01 3.44 -24.12
CA THR A 482 -31.19 4.53 -25.08
C THR A 482 -30.44 5.78 -24.63
N THR A 483 -30.69 6.24 -23.38
CA THR A 483 -29.99 7.38 -22.81
C THR A 483 -28.49 7.13 -22.73
N LEU A 484 -28.08 5.93 -22.34
CA LEU A 484 -26.67 5.54 -22.25
C LEU A 484 -25.96 5.61 -23.61
N THR A 485 -26.58 5.07 -24.65
CA THR A 485 -26.03 5.11 -26.03
C THR A 485 -25.87 6.55 -26.51
N MET A 486 -26.89 7.38 -26.32
CA MET A 486 -26.85 8.79 -26.70
C MET A 486 -25.74 9.55 -25.98
N ILE A 487 -25.63 9.41 -24.66
CA ILE A 487 -24.64 10.17 -23.89
C ILE A 487 -23.20 9.72 -24.17
N ARG A 488 -22.96 8.41 -24.39
CA ARG A 488 -21.65 7.91 -24.79
C ARG A 488 -21.18 8.49 -26.13
N ALA A 489 -22.09 8.55 -27.12
CA ALA A 489 -21.80 9.16 -28.40
C ALA A 489 -21.43 10.66 -28.26
N ILE A 490 -22.15 11.39 -27.42
CA ILE A 490 -21.87 12.81 -27.15
C ILE A 490 -20.52 12.97 -26.42
N LEU A 491 -20.25 12.17 -25.37
CA LEU A 491 -19.00 12.28 -24.62
C LEU A 491 -17.76 11.96 -25.48
N ARG A 492 -17.90 11.10 -26.47
CA ARG A 492 -16.86 10.86 -27.46
C ARG A 492 -16.62 12.09 -28.33
N LYS A 493 -17.68 12.73 -28.84
CA LYS A 493 -17.58 13.98 -29.62
C LYS A 493 -17.02 15.16 -28.82
N VAL A 494 -17.30 15.25 -27.54
CA VAL A 494 -16.71 16.27 -26.64
C VAL A 494 -15.17 16.20 -26.71
N VAL A 495 -14.60 14.99 -26.84
CA VAL A 495 -13.14 14.82 -26.93
C VAL A 495 -12.65 14.92 -28.37
N SER A 496 -13.33 14.31 -29.36
CA SER A 496 -12.87 14.34 -30.75
C SER A 496 -13.06 15.71 -31.43
N GLU A 497 -14.12 16.42 -31.12
CA GLU A 497 -14.54 17.66 -31.83
C GLU A 497 -14.62 18.89 -30.90
N GLY A 498 -14.86 18.67 -29.59
CA GLY A 498 -15.15 19.71 -28.61
C GLY A 498 -13.93 20.30 -27.89
N LEU A 499 -14.19 20.93 -26.74
CA LEU A 499 -13.18 21.59 -25.92
C LEU A 499 -12.23 20.62 -25.20
N ALA A 500 -12.53 19.32 -25.23
CA ALA A 500 -11.73 18.31 -24.58
C ALA A 500 -10.68 17.64 -25.48
N LYS A 501 -10.44 18.14 -26.69
CA LYS A 501 -9.41 17.62 -27.61
C LYS A 501 -8.05 17.35 -26.96
N PRO A 502 -7.55 18.18 -26.02
CA PRO A 502 -6.28 17.92 -25.34
C PRO A 502 -6.27 16.65 -24.45
N ALA A 503 -7.43 16.10 -24.09
CA ALA A 503 -7.56 14.85 -23.35
C ALA A 503 -7.55 13.62 -24.27
N GLY A 504 -7.65 13.80 -25.59
CA GLY A 504 -7.64 12.72 -26.57
C GLY A 504 -6.26 12.09 -26.75
N SER A 505 -6.25 10.94 -27.43
CA SER A 505 -5.06 10.23 -27.88
C SER A 505 -5.14 9.95 -29.37
N LYS A 506 -3.97 9.76 -30.00
CA LYS A 506 -3.87 9.29 -31.39
C LYS A 506 -3.96 7.76 -31.51
N GLN A 507 -3.80 7.03 -30.41
CA GLN A 507 -3.71 5.57 -30.38
C GLN A 507 -5.05 4.90 -30.07
N PHE A 508 -5.92 5.60 -29.33
CA PHE A 508 -7.24 5.10 -28.91
C PHE A 508 -8.20 6.26 -28.72
N SER A 509 -9.49 5.98 -28.77
CA SER A 509 -10.49 7.01 -28.49
C SER A 509 -10.75 7.18 -27.01
N VAL A 510 -11.08 8.40 -26.63
CA VAL A 510 -11.38 8.81 -25.26
C VAL A 510 -12.79 9.44 -25.24
N SER A 511 -13.55 9.13 -24.21
CA SER A 511 -14.83 9.79 -23.91
C SER A 511 -14.76 10.52 -22.57
N GLY A 512 -15.30 11.72 -22.48
CA GLY A 512 -15.26 12.45 -21.20
C GLY A 512 -15.73 13.88 -21.32
N LYS A 513 -15.62 14.62 -20.23
CA LYS A 513 -16.09 16.00 -20.11
C LYS A 513 -15.12 16.86 -19.33
N THR A 514 -14.89 18.07 -19.80
CA THR A 514 -14.14 19.12 -19.10
C THR A 514 -14.99 19.82 -18.06
N GLY A 515 -14.37 20.22 -16.97
CA GLY A 515 -14.92 21.10 -15.95
C GLY A 515 -14.06 22.35 -15.79
N THR A 516 -14.71 23.47 -15.55
CA THR A 516 -14.08 24.72 -15.14
C THR A 516 -15.07 25.42 -14.22
N ALA A 517 -14.77 25.49 -12.94
CA ALA A 517 -15.60 26.13 -11.93
C ALA A 517 -14.79 27.22 -11.21
N GLN A 518 -15.45 28.34 -10.88
CA GLN A 518 -14.88 29.32 -9.96
C GLN A 518 -15.02 28.76 -8.53
N ILE A 519 -14.00 28.93 -7.71
CA ILE A 519 -14.03 28.47 -6.32
C ILE A 519 -14.51 29.62 -5.44
N SER A 520 -15.58 29.39 -4.68
CA SER A 520 -16.07 30.33 -3.68
C SER A 520 -15.12 30.45 -2.51
N GLN A 521 -14.80 31.67 -2.10
CA GLN A 521 -13.98 31.98 -0.93
C GLN A 521 -14.84 32.15 0.34
N GLY A 522 -15.82 31.29 0.51
CA GLY A 522 -16.75 31.33 1.63
C GLY A 522 -17.60 32.59 1.65
N LYS A 523 -17.67 33.32 2.77
CA LYS A 523 -18.47 34.55 2.92
C LYS A 523 -18.07 35.66 1.93
N ALA A 524 -16.86 35.62 1.39
CA ALA A 524 -16.37 36.63 0.43
C ALA A 524 -16.80 36.34 -1.02
N GLY A 525 -17.44 35.18 -1.30
CA GLY A 525 -17.98 34.83 -2.61
C GLY A 525 -16.87 34.48 -3.63
N TYR A 526 -17.16 34.62 -4.91
CA TYR A 526 -16.30 34.22 -6.03
C TYR A 526 -15.26 35.26 -6.48
N LYS A 527 -15.35 36.52 -6.02
CA LYS A 527 -14.57 37.65 -6.57
C LYS A 527 -13.58 38.29 -5.58
N SER A 528 -13.60 37.93 -4.33
CA SER A 528 -12.75 38.55 -3.31
C SER A 528 -11.33 37.98 -3.37
N GLY A 529 -10.32 38.84 -3.46
CA GLY A 529 -8.90 38.42 -3.44
C GLY A 529 -8.37 37.76 -4.72
N GLY A 530 -9.08 37.86 -5.85
CA GLY A 530 -8.78 37.18 -7.10
C GLY A 530 -9.65 35.94 -7.32
N VAL A 531 -9.83 35.54 -8.60
CA VAL A 531 -10.62 34.34 -8.94
C VAL A 531 -9.74 33.12 -8.97
N SER A 532 -9.98 32.18 -8.05
CA SER A 532 -9.40 30.84 -8.09
C SER A 532 -10.32 29.90 -8.85
N TYR A 533 -9.74 29.00 -9.62
CA TYR A 533 -10.49 28.06 -10.45
C TYR A 533 -10.19 26.61 -10.09
N LEU A 534 -11.22 25.78 -10.16
CA LEU A 534 -11.11 24.34 -10.25
C LEU A 534 -11.23 23.93 -11.71
N VAL A 535 -10.17 23.46 -12.31
CA VAL A 535 -10.17 22.87 -13.65
C VAL A 535 -10.16 21.35 -13.54
N SER A 536 -11.02 20.68 -14.29
CA SER A 536 -11.14 19.24 -14.20
C SER A 536 -11.40 18.60 -15.58
N PHE A 537 -11.06 17.33 -15.68
CA PHE A 537 -11.48 16.43 -16.73
C PHE A 537 -11.84 15.08 -16.12
N CYS A 538 -13.01 14.55 -16.47
CA CYS A 538 -13.43 13.22 -16.08
C CYS A 538 -13.86 12.43 -17.33
N GLY A 539 -13.37 11.21 -17.46
CA GLY A 539 -13.64 10.41 -18.63
C GLY A 539 -13.14 8.98 -18.50
N TYR A 540 -13.21 8.23 -19.60
CA TYR A 540 -12.82 6.84 -19.66
C TYR A 540 -12.16 6.48 -21.01
N PHE A 541 -11.39 5.41 -21.00
CA PHE A 541 -10.63 4.93 -22.15
C PHE A 541 -10.40 3.41 -22.11
N PRO A 542 -10.23 2.73 -23.29
CA PRO A 542 -10.67 3.20 -24.61
C PRO A 542 -12.18 3.44 -24.66
N SER A 543 -12.67 4.30 -25.57
CA SER A 543 -14.09 4.69 -25.60
C SER A 543 -15.02 3.54 -26.01
N GLU A 544 -14.55 2.66 -26.94
CA GLU A 544 -15.34 1.55 -27.50
C GLU A 544 -15.43 0.36 -26.55
N ALA A 545 -14.36 0.09 -25.78
CA ALA A 545 -14.29 -0.99 -24.82
C ALA A 545 -13.63 -0.46 -23.53
N PRO A 546 -14.38 0.27 -22.69
CA PRO A 546 -13.83 0.97 -21.56
C PRO A 546 -13.17 0.01 -20.56
N LYS A 547 -11.89 0.26 -20.27
CA LYS A 547 -11.13 -0.47 -19.25
C LYS A 547 -10.89 0.34 -18.01
N TYR A 548 -10.58 1.62 -18.18
CA TYR A 548 -10.30 2.52 -17.08
C TYR A 548 -11.11 3.82 -17.19
N SER A 549 -11.56 4.32 -16.07
CA SER A 549 -12.07 5.67 -15.89
C SER A 549 -11.07 6.49 -15.07
N CYS A 550 -10.97 7.79 -15.36
CA CYS A 550 -10.04 8.65 -14.66
C CYS A 550 -10.63 10.04 -14.47
N ILE A 551 -10.42 10.65 -13.30
CA ILE A 551 -10.67 12.04 -13.03
C ILE A 551 -9.37 12.76 -12.71
N VAL A 552 -9.19 13.95 -13.28
CA VAL A 552 -8.13 14.88 -12.90
C VAL A 552 -8.80 16.20 -12.51
N SER A 553 -8.47 16.71 -11.34
CA SER A 553 -8.97 18.00 -10.83
C SER A 553 -7.80 18.82 -10.30
N ILE A 554 -7.64 20.06 -10.74
CA ILE A 554 -6.53 20.95 -10.38
C ILE A 554 -7.09 22.28 -9.92
N GLN A 555 -6.68 22.73 -8.74
CA GLN A 555 -7.00 24.04 -8.21
C GLN A 555 -5.89 25.03 -8.58
N ILE A 556 -6.21 26.01 -9.41
CA ILE A 556 -5.28 27.08 -9.82
C ILE A 556 -5.63 28.41 -9.14
N PRO A 557 -4.63 29.16 -8.68
CA PRO A 557 -4.88 30.39 -7.92
C PRO A 557 -5.38 31.54 -8.80
N HIS A 558 -4.96 31.60 -10.06
CA HIS A 558 -5.29 32.67 -11.01
C HIS A 558 -4.90 32.24 -12.43
N GLY A 559 -5.23 33.09 -13.42
CA GLY A 559 -4.83 32.87 -14.82
C GLY A 559 -5.95 32.30 -15.70
N PRO A 560 -5.68 32.05 -16.97
CA PRO A 560 -6.65 31.45 -17.87
C PRO A 560 -6.95 30.01 -17.46
N ALA A 561 -8.21 29.70 -17.14
CA ALA A 561 -8.66 28.39 -16.70
C ALA A 561 -9.24 27.60 -17.87
N SER A 562 -8.70 26.42 -18.14
CA SER A 562 -9.19 25.48 -19.16
C SER A 562 -9.09 24.05 -18.69
N GLY A 563 -10.24 23.41 -18.43
CA GLY A 563 -10.29 22.01 -18.04
C GLY A 563 -9.64 21.09 -19.10
N GLY A 564 -9.81 21.39 -20.40
CA GLY A 564 -9.19 20.60 -21.47
C GLY A 564 -7.68 20.72 -21.51
N LEU A 565 -7.14 21.95 -21.51
CA LEU A 565 -5.69 22.18 -21.62
C LEU A 565 -4.93 21.77 -20.35
N GLN A 566 -5.49 21.99 -19.17
CA GLN A 566 -4.77 21.82 -17.92
C GLN A 566 -5.02 20.43 -17.29
N ALA A 567 -6.26 20.01 -17.11
CA ALA A 567 -6.60 18.70 -16.57
C ALA A 567 -6.65 17.61 -17.64
N GLY A 568 -7.20 17.93 -18.83
CA GLY A 568 -7.28 16.97 -19.94
C GLY A 568 -5.92 16.50 -20.45
N SER A 569 -4.92 17.38 -20.50
CA SER A 569 -3.54 17.00 -20.87
C SER A 569 -2.89 16.05 -19.85
N VAL A 570 -3.20 16.17 -18.57
CA VAL A 570 -2.75 15.22 -17.54
C VAL A 570 -3.44 13.87 -17.75
N PHE A 571 -4.76 13.89 -17.96
CA PHE A 571 -5.52 12.68 -18.27
C PHE A 571 -4.94 11.94 -19.50
N SER A 572 -4.68 12.66 -20.60
CA SER A 572 -4.08 12.09 -21.82
C SER A 572 -2.73 11.43 -21.53
N ARG A 573 -1.84 12.09 -20.80
CA ARG A 573 -0.53 11.54 -20.40
C ARG A 573 -0.67 10.28 -19.55
N ILE A 574 -1.61 10.25 -18.61
CA ILE A 574 -1.91 9.07 -17.80
C ILE A 574 -2.43 7.94 -18.69
N ALA A 575 -3.46 8.23 -19.51
CA ALA A 575 -4.11 7.25 -20.36
C ALA A 575 -3.16 6.64 -21.41
N GLU A 576 -2.33 7.44 -22.08
CA GLU A 576 -1.37 6.98 -23.08
C GLU A 576 -0.30 6.07 -22.49
N ARG A 577 0.25 6.43 -21.31
CA ARG A 577 1.28 5.61 -20.64
C ARG A 577 0.70 4.29 -20.16
N ILE A 578 -0.52 4.32 -19.61
CA ILE A 578 -1.21 3.09 -19.16
C ILE A 578 -1.59 2.23 -20.36
N TYR A 579 -2.12 2.82 -21.43
CA TYR A 579 -2.44 2.09 -22.66
C TYR A 579 -1.21 1.40 -23.23
N ALA A 580 -0.10 2.12 -23.36
CA ALA A 580 1.15 1.56 -23.91
C ALA A 580 1.73 0.44 -23.02
N LYS A 581 1.66 0.59 -21.68
CA LYS A 581 2.31 -0.35 -20.76
C LYS A 581 1.46 -1.57 -20.41
N HIS A 582 0.17 -1.38 -20.27
CA HIS A 582 -0.75 -2.40 -19.74
C HIS A 582 -1.76 -2.90 -20.79
N LEU A 583 -2.41 -2.01 -21.55
CA LEU A 583 -3.47 -2.41 -22.48
C LEU A 583 -2.92 -2.87 -23.85
N PHE A 584 -1.88 -2.21 -24.36
CA PHE A 584 -1.29 -2.61 -25.65
C PHE A 584 -0.66 -3.99 -25.59
N ARG A 585 -0.08 -4.36 -24.45
CA ARG A 585 0.46 -5.68 -24.18
C ARG A 585 -0.64 -6.76 -24.20
N ASP A 586 -1.77 -6.50 -23.56
CA ASP A 586 -2.90 -7.43 -23.53
C ASP A 586 -3.54 -7.60 -24.92
N LEU A 587 -3.62 -6.50 -25.70
CA LEU A 587 -4.13 -6.54 -27.07
C LEU A 587 -3.15 -7.21 -28.05
N ALA A 588 -1.83 -7.03 -27.86
CA ALA A 588 -0.81 -7.72 -28.63
C ALA A 588 -0.86 -9.23 -28.34
N HIS A 589 -1.01 -9.63 -27.07
CA HIS A 589 -1.19 -11.04 -26.69
C HIS A 589 -2.51 -11.65 -27.20
N ALA A 590 -3.57 -10.86 -27.33
CA ALA A 590 -4.86 -11.32 -27.88
C ALA A 590 -4.84 -11.46 -29.40
N LYS A 591 -3.97 -10.74 -30.11
CA LYS A 591 -3.81 -10.83 -31.60
C LYS A 591 -2.75 -11.82 -32.02
N ASP A 592 -1.74 -12.07 -31.20
CA ASP A 592 -0.66 -13.04 -31.49
C ASP A 592 -0.89 -14.37 -30.78
N SER A 593 -1.95 -15.08 -31.15
CA SER A 593 -2.14 -16.47 -30.73
C SER A 593 -1.15 -17.46 -31.40
N THR A 594 -0.09 -16.98 -32.08
CA THR A 594 0.85 -17.82 -32.84
C THR A 594 2.33 -17.59 -32.57
N ALA A 595 2.73 -16.54 -31.83
CA ALA A 595 4.14 -16.31 -31.49
C ALA A 595 4.34 -16.30 -29.98
N VAL A 596 4.45 -17.48 -29.37
CA VAL A 596 4.91 -17.60 -27.99
C VAL A 596 6.41 -17.33 -27.98
N LEU A 597 6.83 -16.22 -27.35
CA LEU A 597 8.25 -15.98 -27.04
C LEU A 597 8.73 -17.07 -26.07
N ILE A 598 9.50 -17.99 -26.56
CA ILE A 598 10.05 -19.07 -25.75
C ILE A 598 11.10 -18.50 -24.80
N PRO A 599 10.92 -18.61 -23.48
CA PRO A 599 11.90 -18.09 -22.53
C PRO A 599 13.20 -18.90 -22.60
N GLY A 600 14.34 -18.23 -22.43
CA GLY A 600 15.63 -18.92 -22.35
C GLY A 600 15.73 -19.75 -21.06
N VAL A 601 15.51 -21.06 -21.18
CA VAL A 601 15.58 -21.99 -20.04
C VAL A 601 17.04 -22.34 -19.72
N LYS A 602 17.40 -22.33 -18.45
CA LYS A 602 18.72 -22.74 -17.97
C LYS A 602 18.83 -24.26 -17.90
N ASN A 603 20.04 -24.79 -18.06
CA ASN A 603 20.32 -26.17 -17.67
C ASN A 603 20.13 -26.33 -16.14
N GLY A 604 19.79 -27.53 -15.69
CA GLY A 604 19.58 -27.77 -14.27
C GLY A 604 18.62 -28.95 -14.03
N ASP A 605 17.71 -28.78 -13.09
CA ASP A 605 16.65 -29.75 -12.85
C ASP A 605 15.57 -29.64 -13.95
N ILE A 606 15.55 -30.66 -14.81
CA ILE A 606 14.64 -30.75 -15.96
C ILE A 606 13.20 -31.05 -15.52
N ASN A 607 13.04 -31.70 -14.37
CA ASN A 607 11.72 -31.97 -13.82
C ASN A 607 10.99 -30.69 -13.42
N GLU A 608 11.68 -29.81 -12.67
CA GLU A 608 11.15 -28.50 -12.30
C GLU A 608 10.96 -27.59 -13.53
N SER A 609 11.92 -27.62 -14.46
CA SER A 609 11.80 -26.87 -15.72
C SER A 609 10.58 -27.33 -16.54
N ALA A 610 10.32 -28.64 -16.63
CA ALA A 610 9.16 -29.19 -17.34
C ALA A 610 7.83 -28.80 -16.65
N TYR A 611 7.80 -28.76 -15.32
CA TYR A 611 6.64 -28.31 -14.56
C TYR A 611 6.29 -26.85 -14.89
N VAL A 612 7.29 -25.96 -14.83
CA VAL A 612 7.10 -24.52 -15.12
C VAL A 612 6.68 -24.31 -16.57
N LEU A 613 7.33 -24.97 -17.54
CA LEU A 613 6.99 -24.82 -18.97
C LEU A 613 5.58 -25.32 -19.27
N ARG A 614 5.12 -26.38 -18.60
CA ARG A 614 3.72 -26.85 -18.71
C ARG A 614 2.73 -25.85 -18.14
N ALA A 615 3.01 -25.33 -16.94
CA ALA A 615 2.15 -24.34 -16.29
C ALA A 615 2.01 -23.04 -17.10
N LEU A 616 3.07 -22.68 -17.87
CA LEU A 616 3.09 -21.54 -18.77
C LEU A 616 2.60 -21.84 -20.18
N ASN A 617 2.15 -23.06 -20.46
CA ASN A 617 1.73 -23.52 -21.80
C ASN A 617 2.78 -23.27 -22.91
N VAL A 618 4.07 -23.35 -22.56
CA VAL A 618 5.17 -23.16 -23.51
C VAL A 618 5.29 -24.38 -24.45
N PRO A 619 5.27 -24.20 -25.79
CA PRO A 619 5.46 -25.31 -26.73
C PRO A 619 6.78 -26.01 -26.49
N GLY A 620 6.75 -27.38 -26.47
CA GLY A 620 7.94 -28.16 -26.25
C GLY A 620 7.65 -29.59 -25.82
N ASN A 621 8.71 -30.34 -25.50
CA ASN A 621 8.59 -31.71 -25.03
C ASN A 621 8.39 -31.84 -23.48
N SER A 622 8.03 -30.75 -22.82
CA SER A 622 7.81 -30.73 -21.37
C SER A 622 6.77 -31.75 -20.89
N SER A 623 5.75 -32.02 -21.70
CA SER A 623 4.70 -33.03 -21.43
C SER A 623 5.20 -34.47 -21.43
N SER A 624 6.30 -34.77 -22.16
CA SER A 624 6.89 -36.08 -22.23
C SER A 624 7.88 -36.40 -21.09
N ILE A 625 8.21 -35.41 -20.25
CA ILE A 625 9.06 -35.58 -19.07
C ILE A 625 8.16 -36.04 -17.90
N PRO A 626 8.30 -37.28 -17.40
CA PRO A 626 7.52 -37.75 -16.27
C PRO A 626 7.89 -36.98 -15.00
N TYR A 627 6.89 -36.72 -14.15
CA TYR A 627 7.16 -36.15 -12.82
C TYR A 627 7.98 -37.12 -11.98
N SER A 628 9.04 -36.62 -11.34
CA SER A 628 9.90 -37.40 -10.44
C SER A 628 10.04 -36.62 -9.12
N ALA A 629 9.91 -37.35 -8.02
CA ALA A 629 10.19 -36.79 -6.68
C ALA A 629 11.69 -36.51 -6.45
N GLN A 630 12.57 -37.03 -7.34
CA GLN A 630 14.01 -36.78 -7.31
C GLN A 630 14.43 -35.86 -8.46
N PRO A 631 15.44 -34.97 -8.28
CA PRO A 631 15.95 -34.12 -9.34
C PRO A 631 16.36 -34.89 -10.59
N LEU A 632 15.88 -34.47 -11.75
CA LEU A 632 16.27 -35.00 -13.05
C LEU A 632 17.20 -34.00 -13.73
N TRP A 633 18.51 -34.27 -13.69
CA TRP A 633 19.51 -33.37 -14.23
C TRP A 633 19.57 -33.45 -15.77
N GLY A 634 19.69 -32.28 -16.42
CA GLY A 634 19.74 -32.26 -17.86
C GLY A 634 20.04 -30.91 -18.48
N LYS A 635 19.85 -30.86 -19.80
CA LYS A 635 20.05 -29.67 -20.65
C LYS A 635 18.75 -29.18 -21.20
N ALA A 636 18.60 -27.86 -21.29
CA ALA A 636 17.53 -27.19 -21.99
C ALA A 636 18.08 -26.52 -23.24
N SER A 637 17.41 -26.68 -24.37
CA SER A 637 17.66 -25.93 -25.58
C SER A 637 16.36 -25.28 -26.04
N CYS A 638 16.41 -23.97 -26.31
CA CYS A 638 15.26 -23.20 -26.74
C CYS A 638 15.52 -22.62 -28.12
N THR A 639 14.54 -22.77 -29.02
CA THR A 639 14.43 -22.05 -30.28
C THR A 639 13.36 -20.97 -30.13
N ASP A 640 13.15 -20.15 -31.12
CA ASP A 640 12.13 -19.09 -31.10
C ASP A 640 10.68 -19.61 -30.97
N SER A 641 10.46 -20.91 -31.23
CA SER A 641 9.12 -21.52 -31.25
C SER A 641 8.97 -22.78 -30.38
N TYR A 642 10.05 -23.29 -29.78
CA TYR A 642 10.06 -24.60 -29.11
C TYR A 642 11.10 -24.70 -28.00
N ALA A 643 10.72 -25.27 -26.85
CA ALA A 643 11.64 -25.62 -25.76
C ALA A 643 11.85 -27.15 -25.71
N ASP A 644 13.10 -27.60 -25.87
CA ASP A 644 13.51 -29.00 -25.81
C ASP A 644 14.31 -29.31 -24.56
N LEU A 645 13.83 -30.24 -23.76
CA LEU A 645 14.43 -30.68 -22.50
C LEU A 645 15.01 -32.09 -22.65
N LYS A 646 16.30 -32.27 -22.33
CA LYS A 646 16.98 -33.56 -22.41
C LYS A 646 17.60 -33.96 -21.11
N THR A 647 17.25 -35.11 -20.57
CA THR A 647 17.88 -35.67 -19.39
C THR A 647 19.30 -36.11 -19.67
N THR A 648 20.20 -35.95 -18.70
CA THR A 648 21.60 -36.39 -18.80
C THR A 648 21.86 -37.49 -17.79
N LYS A 649 22.38 -38.61 -18.25
CA LYS A 649 22.82 -39.69 -17.33
C LYS A 649 23.99 -39.21 -16.47
N MET A 650 23.87 -39.32 -15.16
CA MET A 650 24.84 -38.84 -14.21
C MET A 650 25.71 -40.00 -13.67
N ASN A 651 27.03 -39.78 -13.62
CA ASN A 651 27.98 -40.71 -13.03
C ASN A 651 28.70 -40.07 -11.84
N LYS A 652 28.46 -40.55 -10.63
CA LYS A 652 28.98 -39.96 -9.38
C LYS A 652 30.52 -40.04 -9.24
N LYS A 653 31.22 -40.79 -10.10
CA LYS A 653 32.67 -40.85 -10.12
C LYS A 653 33.34 -39.76 -10.98
N LEU A 654 32.58 -39.11 -11.81
CA LEU A 654 33.08 -38.12 -12.76
C LEU A 654 32.46 -36.75 -12.50
N ALA A 655 33.22 -35.67 -12.75
CA ALA A 655 32.76 -34.30 -12.63
C ALA A 655 31.55 -34.03 -13.57
N PRO A 656 30.40 -33.63 -13.06
CA PRO A 656 29.26 -33.32 -13.91
C PRO A 656 29.52 -32.02 -14.68
N ASN A 657 28.87 -31.90 -15.86
CA ASN A 657 28.85 -30.63 -16.62
C ASN A 657 27.77 -29.71 -16.06
N VAL A 658 28.20 -28.64 -15.41
CA VAL A 658 27.29 -27.63 -14.83
C VAL A 658 27.24 -26.33 -15.63
N LEU A 659 27.77 -26.28 -16.84
CA LEU A 659 27.73 -25.10 -17.69
C LEU A 659 26.27 -24.74 -18.05
N ASN A 660 25.97 -23.44 -18.04
CA ASN A 660 24.65 -22.86 -18.24
C ASN A 660 23.60 -23.23 -17.18
N MET A 661 23.98 -23.86 -16.06
CA MET A 661 23.11 -24.04 -14.89
C MET A 661 23.00 -22.74 -14.07
N GLY A 662 21.91 -22.59 -13.33
CA GLY A 662 21.80 -21.60 -12.26
C GLY A 662 22.76 -21.93 -11.12
N ALA A 663 23.21 -20.93 -10.37
CA ALA A 663 24.13 -21.13 -9.24
C ALA A 663 23.62 -22.16 -8.23
N LYS A 664 22.31 -22.09 -7.88
CA LYS A 664 21.68 -22.99 -6.91
C LYS A 664 21.75 -24.45 -7.36
N ASP A 665 21.36 -24.74 -8.59
CA ASP A 665 21.36 -26.09 -9.15
C ASP A 665 22.77 -26.65 -9.30
N ALA A 666 23.71 -25.82 -9.78
CA ALA A 666 25.08 -26.22 -9.93
C ALA A 666 25.75 -26.57 -8.59
N VAL A 667 25.52 -25.77 -7.54
CA VAL A 667 26.04 -26.03 -6.19
C VAL A 667 25.44 -27.32 -5.63
N TYR A 668 24.11 -27.42 -5.65
CA TYR A 668 23.43 -28.61 -5.13
C TYR A 668 23.93 -29.90 -5.80
N LEU A 669 24.06 -29.88 -7.13
CA LEU A 669 24.54 -31.02 -7.90
C LEU A 669 25.98 -31.40 -7.48
N LEU A 670 26.89 -30.40 -7.48
CA LEU A 670 28.32 -30.67 -7.18
C LEU A 670 28.54 -31.09 -5.71
N GLU A 671 27.82 -30.51 -4.77
CA GLU A 671 27.89 -30.89 -3.37
C GLU A 671 27.31 -32.28 -3.13
N SER A 672 26.27 -32.68 -3.89
CA SER A 672 25.74 -34.05 -3.87
C SER A 672 26.78 -35.11 -4.35
N TYR A 673 27.81 -34.67 -5.09
CA TYR A 673 28.98 -35.44 -5.52
C TYR A 673 30.13 -35.41 -4.49
N GLY A 674 29.94 -34.68 -3.38
CA GLY A 674 30.93 -34.54 -2.31
C GLY A 674 32.04 -33.54 -2.60
N LEU A 675 31.84 -32.65 -3.58
CA LEU A 675 32.76 -31.56 -3.91
C LEU A 675 32.50 -30.31 -3.05
N LYS A 676 33.55 -29.53 -2.79
CA LYS A 676 33.42 -28.22 -2.16
C LYS A 676 33.35 -27.15 -3.24
N VAL A 677 32.28 -26.34 -3.27
CA VAL A 677 32.05 -25.39 -4.33
C VAL A 677 32.44 -23.97 -3.91
N ARG A 678 33.21 -23.27 -4.77
CA ARG A 678 33.48 -21.86 -4.68
C ARG A 678 32.86 -21.14 -5.88
N ILE A 679 32.17 -20.02 -5.63
CA ILE A 679 31.49 -19.26 -6.69
C ILE A 679 32.14 -17.89 -6.81
N THR A 680 32.32 -17.44 -8.06
CA THR A 680 32.75 -16.10 -8.40
C THR A 680 31.81 -15.53 -9.47
N GLY A 681 31.26 -14.32 -9.24
CA GLY A 681 30.32 -13.67 -10.14
C GLY A 681 28.85 -13.95 -9.84
N ILE A 682 27.92 -13.47 -10.71
CA ILE A 682 26.48 -13.59 -10.58
C ILE A 682 25.88 -14.05 -11.93
N GLY A 683 24.83 -14.84 -11.90
CA GLY A 683 24.14 -15.31 -13.11
C GLY A 683 24.18 -16.81 -13.31
N LYS A 684 24.48 -17.28 -14.53
CA LYS A 684 24.62 -18.70 -14.85
C LYS A 684 26.08 -19.11 -14.98
N VAL A 685 26.38 -20.39 -14.70
CA VAL A 685 27.73 -20.92 -14.78
C VAL A 685 28.27 -20.83 -16.20
N ARG A 686 29.39 -20.15 -16.38
CA ARG A 686 30.11 -20.00 -17.66
C ARG A 686 31.36 -20.86 -17.73
N ALA A 687 32.00 -21.10 -16.60
CA ALA A 687 33.17 -21.96 -16.51
C ALA A 687 33.19 -22.74 -15.17
N GLN A 688 33.78 -23.93 -15.21
CA GLN A 688 34.08 -24.77 -14.05
C GLN A 688 35.55 -25.17 -14.07
N SER A 689 36.22 -25.10 -12.92
CA SER A 689 37.68 -25.32 -12.83
C SER A 689 38.09 -26.78 -13.02
N ILE A 690 37.18 -27.74 -12.80
CA ILE A 690 37.41 -29.16 -13.07
C ILE A 690 36.61 -29.49 -14.34
N ALA A 691 37.30 -30.00 -15.35
CA ALA A 691 36.69 -30.35 -16.63
C ALA A 691 35.59 -31.41 -16.45
N ALA A 692 34.46 -31.24 -17.15
CA ALA A 692 33.38 -32.22 -17.14
C ALA A 692 33.88 -33.59 -17.62
N GLY A 693 33.52 -34.67 -16.91
CA GLY A 693 33.99 -36.03 -17.20
C GLY A 693 35.33 -36.41 -16.56
N SER A 694 36.03 -35.51 -15.87
CA SER A 694 37.25 -35.85 -15.11
C SER A 694 36.90 -36.60 -13.86
N THR A 695 37.78 -37.49 -13.42
CA THR A 695 37.65 -38.22 -12.15
C THR A 695 37.72 -37.24 -10.98
N ILE A 696 36.83 -37.39 -10.00
CA ILE A 696 36.76 -36.53 -8.83
C ILE A 696 36.94 -37.30 -7.53
N HIS A 697 37.42 -36.59 -6.50
CA HIS A 697 37.58 -37.13 -5.15
C HIS A 697 36.72 -36.34 -4.16
N ARG A 698 36.18 -37.01 -3.18
CA ARG A 698 35.36 -36.41 -2.12
C ARG A 698 36.17 -35.34 -1.36
N GLY A 699 35.57 -34.13 -1.19
CA GLY A 699 36.23 -33.01 -0.53
C GLY A 699 37.08 -32.13 -1.46
N GLN A 700 37.25 -32.49 -2.75
CA GLN A 700 37.96 -31.69 -3.75
C GLN A 700 37.19 -30.36 -4.01
N THR A 701 37.94 -29.27 -4.15
CA THR A 701 37.33 -27.96 -4.39
C THR A 701 37.19 -27.70 -5.90
N ILE A 702 36.01 -27.29 -6.32
CA ILE A 702 35.69 -26.81 -7.67
C ILE A 702 35.28 -25.36 -7.62
N THR A 703 35.85 -24.52 -8.50
CA THR A 703 35.47 -23.12 -8.64
C THR A 703 34.57 -22.93 -9.85
N LEU A 704 33.45 -22.22 -9.65
CA LEU A 704 32.50 -21.85 -10.71
C LEU A 704 32.60 -20.35 -10.99
N THR A 705 32.72 -20.01 -12.27
CA THR A 705 32.63 -18.61 -12.71
C THR A 705 31.25 -18.39 -13.32
N LEU A 706 30.49 -17.44 -12.75
CA LEU A 706 29.16 -17.07 -13.20
C LEU A 706 29.20 -15.74 -13.95
N ARG A 707 28.31 -15.64 -14.97
CA ARG A 707 28.08 -14.41 -15.73
C ARG A 707 26.70 -14.41 -16.36
#